data_648e4281e2ed68f423576ad1caf81504
#
_entry.id   648e4281e2ed68f423576ad1caf81504
#
_cell.length_a   1.000
_cell.length_b   1.000
_cell.length_c   1.000
_cell.angle_alpha   90.00
_cell.angle_beta   90.00
_cell.angle_gamma   90.00
#
_symmetry.space_group_name_H-M   'P 1'
#
loop_
_entity.id
_entity.type
_entity.pdbx_description
1 polymer ?
#
loop_
_entity_poly.entity_id
_entity_poly.type
_entity_poly.pdbx_seq_one_letter_code
_entity_poly.pdbx_strand_id
1 'polypeptide(L)'
;LAILVPILLGYLYYAFSFRPLDSFQGIYMVPEDAVYIVETFKPIENWEQISRSEPWQFLKQNAYFAELTRNANEIDQVIQNNKKIFSFIGSRQILVSAHVHRPNDYDFLYIVDLQEVSRLAPLKSWMKKLTGEGYRLNFRNFQDQEILELTNVATKETLYMSFVKNLLLLSYTHTLVENSIRQMENPVIGRDLNFQEVYRNVSEKGMMKVYFQYRVFNKFLKVYTGEDDEAITALSKQLLFTAMSLDLDRANLISLEGYTNIAQDVPSYLLAMQKTGKGKLSIARIAPQRTGLYMSLGFNGFRNFYEKLEETYQKDPAFYKEYMDNMDQIERFLNINIQEHFFDWIDNEVAFIQTQPTGLGRENEFAMVLKAKSGKKAQENLDFISRQIRRKTPVKFKTFAYKGYNISFLSIKGFFRLMLGKLFSKLERPYYTIIDDFVIFSNHPQTLKSIIDDYTAGRTLEKHDNYRSFSRNFNTASNIFIYIQTPVYFNNLRGYVNAETWKDLQTNRKYFTNFSDMGFQLTSNGNTFETRLKVQFRDEDALKALNELLASAPTPDLFPLDSLLALTRVDAEEIFSIDDISPEDLNAKKYEEKHPNGELKLEVGLRDGLKQGPYREYDEAGNLLVKGRFKNDQRDGIWRFYDANGRETARKRYRDGKEL
;
A
#
# COMPACT_ATOMS: atom_id res chain seq x y z
N LEU A 1 -52.60 -28.50 48.57
CA LEU A 1 -52.94 -27.33 47.76
C LEU A 1 -52.35 -26.04 48.37
N ALA A 2 -52.37 -25.80 49.64
CA ALA A 2 -51.86 -24.55 50.29
C ALA A 2 -50.34 -24.36 50.20
N ILE A 3 -49.56 -25.41 49.99
CA ILE A 3 -48.07 -25.33 49.82
C ILE A 3 -47.68 -25.35 48.31
N LEU A 4 -48.51 -25.97 47.49
CA LEU A 4 -48.23 -26.05 46.04
C LEU A 4 -48.43 -24.68 45.33
N VAL A 5 -49.42 -23.89 45.78
CA VAL A 5 -49.70 -22.58 45.17
C VAL A 5 -48.56 -21.56 45.42
N PRO A 6 -47.98 -21.42 46.63
CA PRO A 6 -46.81 -20.57 46.85
C PRO A 6 -45.55 -21.04 46.08
N ILE A 7 -45.34 -22.36 45.98
CA ILE A 7 -44.23 -22.92 45.19
C ILE A 7 -44.41 -22.64 43.69
N LEU A 8 -45.64 -22.81 43.18
CA LEU A 8 -45.96 -22.50 41.78
C LEU A 8 -45.84 -20.99 41.51
N LEU A 9 -46.32 -20.13 42.43
CA LEU A 9 -46.17 -18.69 42.32
C LEU A 9 -44.70 -18.27 42.43
N GLY A 10 -43.94 -18.88 43.34
CA GLY A 10 -42.48 -18.69 43.44
C GLY A 10 -41.74 -19.14 42.18
N TYR A 11 -42.11 -20.30 41.61
CA TYR A 11 -41.58 -20.79 40.37
C TYR A 11 -41.97 -19.89 39.17
N LEU A 12 -43.22 -19.46 39.09
CA LEU A 12 -43.68 -18.52 38.06
C LEU A 12 -43.00 -17.16 38.20
N TYR A 13 -42.85 -16.66 39.44
CA TYR A 13 -42.10 -15.43 39.72
C TYR A 13 -40.63 -15.60 39.33
N TYR A 14 -39.98 -16.73 39.70
CA TYR A 14 -38.61 -17.06 39.30
C TYR A 14 -38.50 -17.22 37.77
N ALA A 15 -39.36 -17.98 37.15
CA ALA A 15 -39.37 -18.19 35.70
C ALA A 15 -39.66 -16.91 34.90
N PHE A 16 -40.49 -16.01 35.45
CA PHE A 16 -40.80 -14.72 34.82
C PHE A 16 -39.75 -13.65 35.07
N SER A 17 -39.11 -13.64 36.27
CA SER A 17 -38.14 -12.61 36.67
C SER A 17 -36.69 -12.99 36.33
N PHE A 18 -36.40 -14.28 36.28
CA PHE A 18 -35.02 -14.79 36.11
C PHE A 18 -34.84 -15.71 34.90
N ARG A 19 -35.83 -15.82 34.01
CA ARG A 19 -35.59 -16.49 32.73
C ARG A 19 -34.48 -15.71 31.98
N PRO A 20 -33.36 -16.39 31.62
CA PRO A 20 -32.35 -15.71 30.80
C PRO A 20 -33.05 -15.17 29.55
N LEU A 21 -32.81 -13.90 29.25
CA LEU A 21 -33.17 -13.35 27.94
C LEU A 21 -32.42 -14.13 26.88
N ASP A 22 -33.06 -14.47 25.77
CA ASP A 22 -32.35 -14.86 24.55
C ASP A 22 -31.37 -13.73 24.25
N SER A 23 -30.09 -13.90 24.65
CA SER A 23 -29.06 -12.93 24.39
C SER A 23 -28.74 -12.93 22.92
N PHE A 24 -28.78 -11.77 22.28
CA PHE A 24 -28.41 -11.58 20.88
C PHE A 24 -27.08 -10.82 20.83
N GLN A 25 -26.11 -11.33 20.06
CA GLN A 25 -24.83 -10.64 19.94
C GLN A 25 -24.98 -9.39 19.06
N GLY A 26 -24.46 -8.26 19.48
CA GLY A 26 -24.58 -6.99 18.76
C GLY A 26 -24.10 -7.05 17.30
N ILE A 27 -23.09 -7.88 17.01
CA ILE A 27 -22.56 -8.03 15.66
C ILE A 27 -23.59 -8.57 14.64
N TYR A 28 -24.57 -9.35 15.07
CA TYR A 28 -25.65 -9.83 14.21
C TYR A 28 -26.68 -8.75 13.84
N MET A 29 -26.64 -7.60 14.51
CA MET A 29 -27.52 -6.45 14.23
C MET A 29 -26.86 -5.42 13.30
N VAL A 30 -25.58 -5.62 12.92
CA VAL A 30 -24.87 -4.71 12.02
C VAL A 30 -25.35 -4.91 10.58
N PRO A 31 -25.87 -3.86 9.91
CA PRO A 31 -26.29 -3.93 8.51
C PRO A 31 -25.13 -4.27 7.55
N GLU A 32 -25.47 -4.89 6.40
CA GLU A 32 -24.51 -5.42 5.43
C GLU A 32 -23.61 -4.38 4.76
N ASP A 33 -24.01 -3.12 4.78
CA ASP A 33 -23.33 -1.98 4.17
C ASP A 33 -22.35 -1.27 5.13
N ALA A 34 -22.07 -1.85 6.31
CA ALA A 34 -21.08 -1.32 7.23
C ALA A 34 -19.69 -1.32 6.61
N VAL A 35 -19.05 -0.16 6.55
CA VAL A 35 -17.69 0.02 6.01
C VAL A 35 -16.65 -0.42 7.02
N TYR A 36 -16.81 0.06 8.25
CA TYR A 36 -16.04 -0.39 9.39
C TYR A 36 -16.90 -0.48 10.65
N ILE A 37 -16.45 -1.31 11.56
CA ILE A 37 -17.11 -1.55 12.85
C ILE A 37 -16.05 -1.40 13.93
N VAL A 38 -16.35 -0.64 14.98
CA VAL A 38 -15.54 -0.53 16.19
C VAL A 38 -16.28 -1.19 17.33
N GLU A 39 -15.65 -2.12 18.01
CA GLU A 39 -16.21 -2.86 19.14
C GLU A 39 -15.35 -2.64 20.38
N THR A 40 -15.98 -2.28 21.50
CA THR A 40 -15.30 -2.12 22.78
C THR A 40 -16.12 -2.72 23.93
N PHE A 41 -15.43 -3.35 24.89
CA PHE A 41 -16.06 -3.99 26.05
C PHE A 41 -15.98 -3.14 27.33
N LYS A 42 -15.14 -2.10 27.32
CA LYS A 42 -14.93 -1.18 28.45
C LYS A 42 -14.86 0.27 27.94
N PRO A 43 -15.95 0.78 27.37
CA PRO A 43 -15.94 2.04 26.66
C PRO A 43 -15.43 3.22 27.48
N ILE A 44 -15.79 3.30 28.77
CA ILE A 44 -15.40 4.42 29.66
C ILE A 44 -13.90 4.33 30.02
N GLU A 45 -13.43 3.15 30.43
CA GLU A 45 -12.02 2.93 30.79
C GLU A 45 -11.12 3.21 29.57
N ASN A 46 -11.50 2.67 28.40
CA ASN A 46 -10.76 2.86 27.15
C ASN A 46 -10.79 4.33 26.70
N TRP A 47 -11.94 5.00 26.83
CA TRP A 47 -12.03 6.43 26.54
C TRP A 47 -11.16 7.27 27.47
N GLU A 48 -11.16 6.99 28.78
CA GLU A 48 -10.28 7.68 29.74
C GLU A 48 -8.82 7.51 29.40
N GLN A 49 -8.39 6.32 28.95
CA GLN A 49 -7.02 6.07 28.52
C GLN A 49 -6.68 6.85 27.25
N ILE A 50 -7.56 6.84 26.23
CA ILE A 50 -7.35 7.58 24.97
C ILE A 50 -7.36 9.09 25.25
N SER A 51 -8.36 9.59 25.96
CA SER A 51 -8.55 11.03 26.19
C SER A 51 -7.42 11.67 27.01
N ARG A 52 -6.70 10.89 27.82
CA ARG A 52 -5.52 11.35 28.58
C ARG A 52 -4.20 11.16 27.84
N SER A 53 -4.19 10.45 26.71
CA SER A 53 -2.98 10.17 25.97
C SER A 53 -2.39 11.42 25.28
N GLU A 54 -1.08 11.48 25.15
CA GLU A 54 -0.41 12.58 24.46
C GLU A 54 -0.84 12.74 23.00
N PRO A 55 -0.97 11.65 22.19
CA PRO A 55 -1.48 11.77 20.83
C PRO A 55 -2.84 12.44 20.75
N TRP A 56 -3.77 12.09 21.64
CA TRP A 56 -5.10 12.70 21.68
C TRP A 56 -5.05 14.16 22.12
N GLN A 57 -4.29 14.48 23.18
CA GLN A 57 -4.14 15.84 23.67
C GLN A 57 -3.50 16.76 22.61
N PHE A 58 -2.64 16.19 21.76
CA PHE A 58 -2.04 16.90 20.65
C PHE A 58 -3.03 17.13 19.50
N LEU A 59 -3.76 16.07 19.07
CA LEU A 59 -4.72 16.17 17.98
C LEU A 59 -5.86 17.14 18.27
N LYS A 60 -6.35 17.21 19.50
CA LYS A 60 -7.46 18.11 19.86
C LYS A 60 -7.12 19.61 19.74
N GLN A 61 -5.85 19.96 19.59
CA GLN A 61 -5.42 21.34 19.36
C GLN A 61 -5.66 21.81 17.91
N ASN A 62 -5.92 20.89 16.99
CA ASN A 62 -6.14 21.19 15.59
C ASN A 62 -7.60 21.49 15.32
N ALA A 63 -7.88 22.61 14.62
CA ALA A 63 -9.23 23.00 14.24
C ALA A 63 -9.95 21.94 13.37
N TYR A 64 -9.22 21.17 12.58
CA TYR A 64 -9.76 20.06 11.78
C TYR A 64 -10.37 18.96 12.65
N PHE A 65 -9.80 18.71 13.84
CA PHE A 65 -10.32 17.75 14.81
C PHE A 65 -11.25 18.42 15.87
N ALA A 66 -11.52 19.74 15.74
CA ALA A 66 -12.30 20.47 16.73
C ALA A 66 -13.73 19.93 16.87
N GLU A 67 -14.33 19.46 15.79
CA GLU A 67 -15.66 18.86 15.83
C GLU A 67 -15.65 17.52 16.55
N LEU A 68 -14.69 16.65 16.20
CA LEU A 68 -14.52 15.37 16.89
C LEU A 68 -14.21 15.55 18.38
N THR A 69 -13.37 16.54 18.72
CA THR A 69 -13.04 16.83 20.13
C THR A 69 -14.16 17.55 20.88
N ARG A 70 -15.01 18.34 20.20
CA ARG A 70 -16.21 18.93 20.80
C ARG A 70 -17.20 17.82 21.19
N ASN A 71 -17.50 16.92 20.28
CA ASN A 71 -18.37 15.78 20.54
C ASN A 71 -17.79 14.89 21.66
N ALA A 72 -16.48 14.69 21.67
CA ALA A 72 -15.80 13.95 22.75
C ALA A 72 -15.88 14.67 24.11
N ASN A 73 -15.73 16.01 24.16
CA ASN A 73 -15.89 16.79 25.38
C ASN A 73 -17.35 16.82 25.86
N GLU A 74 -18.32 16.84 24.97
CA GLU A 74 -19.73 16.69 25.29
C GLU A 74 -20.02 15.32 25.91
N ILE A 75 -19.44 14.24 25.33
CA ILE A 75 -19.50 12.90 25.92
C ILE A 75 -18.90 12.90 27.34
N ASP A 76 -17.71 13.49 27.53
CA ASP A 76 -17.05 13.61 28.83
C ASP A 76 -17.95 14.35 29.86
N GLN A 77 -18.55 15.48 29.48
CA GLN A 77 -19.46 16.22 30.34
C GLN A 77 -20.71 15.42 30.69
N VAL A 78 -21.29 14.72 29.72
CA VAL A 78 -22.45 13.84 29.94
C VAL A 78 -22.09 12.69 30.88
N ILE A 79 -20.91 12.08 30.71
CA ILE A 79 -20.38 11.04 31.60
C ILE A 79 -20.21 11.57 33.04
N GLN A 80 -19.54 12.71 33.20
CA GLN A 80 -19.28 13.30 34.51
C GLN A 80 -20.58 13.69 35.25
N ASN A 81 -21.55 14.24 34.51
CA ASN A 81 -22.85 14.67 35.09
C ASN A 81 -23.78 13.50 35.41
N ASN A 82 -23.57 12.33 34.81
CA ASN A 82 -24.44 11.15 34.94
C ASN A 82 -23.67 9.89 35.35
N LYS A 83 -22.71 10.00 36.26
CA LYS A 83 -21.81 8.91 36.68
C LYS A 83 -22.51 7.59 37.00
N LYS A 84 -23.71 7.62 37.61
CA LYS A 84 -24.46 6.39 37.91
C LYS A 84 -24.97 5.65 36.68
N ILE A 85 -25.32 6.37 35.62
CA ILE A 85 -25.79 5.77 34.36
C ILE A 85 -24.58 5.23 33.57
N PHE A 86 -23.53 6.01 33.52
CA PHE A 86 -22.33 5.63 32.82
C PHE A 86 -21.51 4.56 33.54
N SER A 87 -21.53 4.47 34.85
CA SER A 87 -20.97 3.30 35.55
C SER A 87 -21.69 2.00 35.19
N PHE A 88 -22.94 2.12 34.78
CA PHE A 88 -23.74 1.00 34.28
C PHE A 88 -23.40 0.62 32.84
N ILE A 89 -23.16 1.60 31.97
CA ILE A 89 -22.76 1.39 30.57
C ILE A 89 -21.26 1.05 30.47
N GLY A 90 -20.47 1.48 31.45
CA GLY A 90 -19.00 1.42 31.43
C GLY A 90 -18.36 0.02 31.37
N SER A 91 -19.16 -1.02 31.66
CA SER A 91 -18.76 -2.43 31.54
C SER A 91 -19.53 -3.18 30.44
N ARG A 92 -20.16 -2.43 29.51
CA ARG A 92 -20.99 -3.01 28.45
C ARG A 92 -20.29 -3.01 27.13
N GLN A 93 -20.60 -4.00 26.32
CA GLN A 93 -20.15 -4.03 24.93
C GLN A 93 -20.88 -2.93 24.16
N ILE A 94 -20.10 -2.14 23.42
CA ILE A 94 -20.60 -1.18 22.44
C ILE A 94 -19.98 -1.50 21.07
N LEU A 95 -20.85 -1.56 20.05
CA LEU A 95 -20.42 -1.56 18.67
C LEU A 95 -20.84 -0.24 18.02
N VAL A 96 -19.96 0.31 17.21
CA VAL A 96 -20.22 1.49 16.38
C VAL A 96 -19.89 1.11 14.94
N SER A 97 -20.87 1.13 14.05
CA SER A 97 -20.66 0.86 12.63
C SER A 97 -20.91 2.09 11.80
N ALA A 98 -20.04 2.31 10.79
CA ALA A 98 -20.14 3.44 9.85
C ALA A 98 -20.78 3.01 8.54
N HIS A 99 -21.71 3.81 8.03
CA HIS A 99 -22.52 3.51 6.85
C HIS A 99 -22.62 4.72 5.94
N VAL A 100 -22.39 4.53 4.62
CA VAL A 100 -22.62 5.57 3.61
C VAL A 100 -24.12 5.56 3.27
N HIS A 101 -24.85 6.57 3.73
CA HIS A 101 -26.30 6.68 3.52
C HIS A 101 -26.66 7.63 2.37
N ARG A 102 -25.74 8.52 1.96
CA ARG A 102 -25.84 9.42 0.81
C ARG A 102 -24.51 9.44 0.05
N PRO A 103 -24.49 9.86 -1.23
CA PRO A 103 -23.26 9.86 -2.04
C PRO A 103 -22.07 10.58 -1.41
N ASN A 104 -22.32 11.63 -0.61
CA ASN A 104 -21.28 12.48 -0.03
C ASN A 104 -21.39 12.55 1.51
N ASP A 105 -22.05 11.58 2.13
CA ASP A 105 -22.30 11.62 3.56
C ASP A 105 -22.40 10.22 4.16
N TYR A 106 -21.95 10.07 5.41
CA TYR A 106 -22.03 8.83 6.17
C TYR A 106 -22.51 9.10 7.59
N ASP A 107 -23.08 8.10 8.20
CA ASP A 107 -23.56 8.18 9.58
C ASP A 107 -23.26 6.89 10.34
N PHE A 108 -23.47 6.91 11.64
CA PHE A 108 -23.15 5.83 12.55
C PHE A 108 -24.40 5.15 13.10
N LEU A 109 -24.30 3.83 13.23
CA LEU A 109 -25.19 3.03 14.05
C LEU A 109 -24.44 2.61 15.32
N TYR A 110 -25.03 2.90 16.46
CA TYR A 110 -24.52 2.49 17.77
C TYR A 110 -25.38 1.34 18.30
N ILE A 111 -24.74 0.26 18.73
CA ILE A 111 -25.38 -0.92 19.30
C ILE A 111 -24.78 -1.16 20.67
N VAL A 112 -25.59 -1.05 21.70
CA VAL A 112 -25.18 -1.22 23.11
C VAL A 112 -25.82 -2.48 23.69
N ASP A 113 -24.99 -3.40 24.18
CA ASP A 113 -25.48 -4.58 24.88
C ASP A 113 -25.87 -4.20 26.34
N LEU A 114 -27.15 -4.13 26.61
CA LEU A 114 -27.71 -3.83 27.95
C LEU A 114 -27.75 -5.06 28.84
N GLN A 115 -27.44 -6.27 28.32
CA GLN A 115 -27.61 -7.53 29.05
C GLN A 115 -29.05 -7.67 29.62
N GLU A 116 -29.21 -8.02 30.89
CA GLU A 116 -30.53 -8.22 31.51
C GLU A 116 -31.31 -6.91 31.80
N VAL A 117 -30.64 -5.76 31.68
CA VAL A 117 -31.22 -4.45 32.03
C VAL A 117 -32.27 -3.97 31.03
N SER A 118 -32.30 -4.51 29.81
CA SER A 118 -33.36 -4.20 28.85
C SER A 118 -34.79 -4.44 29.40
N ARG A 119 -34.93 -5.24 30.47
CA ARG A 119 -36.20 -5.49 31.18
C ARG A 119 -36.60 -4.40 32.16
N LEU A 120 -35.72 -3.46 32.49
CA LEU A 120 -36.04 -2.46 33.51
C LEU A 120 -36.93 -1.37 32.89
N ALA A 121 -38.24 -1.42 33.28
CA ALA A 121 -39.20 -0.33 33.08
C ALA A 121 -38.66 1.08 33.49
N PRO A 122 -37.71 1.20 34.47
CA PRO A 122 -37.06 2.46 34.79
C PRO A 122 -36.33 3.14 33.62
N LEU A 123 -35.78 2.42 32.64
CA LEU A 123 -35.07 3.05 31.55
C LEU A 123 -36.02 3.83 30.62
N LYS A 124 -37.16 3.24 30.27
CA LYS A 124 -38.23 3.94 29.54
C LYS A 124 -38.79 5.12 30.32
N SER A 125 -38.94 4.96 31.67
CA SER A 125 -39.42 6.05 32.56
C SER A 125 -38.39 7.17 32.71
N TRP A 126 -37.09 6.82 32.72
CA TRP A 126 -36.00 7.80 32.78
C TRP A 126 -35.89 8.57 31.46
N MET A 127 -36.01 7.91 30.31
CA MET A 127 -36.06 8.57 29.01
C MET A 127 -37.23 9.56 28.90
N LYS A 128 -38.41 9.24 29.49
CA LYS A 128 -39.53 10.19 29.63
C LYS A 128 -39.18 11.39 30.51
N LYS A 129 -38.26 11.25 31.47
CA LYS A 129 -37.79 12.37 32.30
C LYS A 129 -36.73 13.23 31.62
N LEU A 130 -36.01 12.68 30.63
CA LEU A 130 -35.11 13.47 29.77
C LEU A 130 -35.88 14.41 28.82
N THR A 131 -37.18 14.17 28.61
CA THR A 131 -38.07 15.04 27.83
C THR A 131 -38.52 16.27 28.64
N GLY A 132 -37.60 16.89 29.41
CA GLY A 132 -37.77 18.26 29.89
C GLY A 132 -37.76 19.25 28.74
N GLU A 133 -37.95 20.52 29.06
CA GLU A 133 -37.99 21.64 28.13
C GLU A 133 -36.84 21.60 27.10
N GLY A 134 -37.05 21.08 25.89
CA GLY A 134 -36.04 21.05 24.85
C GLY A 134 -36.07 19.83 23.88
N TYR A 135 -36.76 18.77 24.28
CA TYR A 135 -36.88 17.58 23.44
C TYR A 135 -38.33 17.14 23.24
N ARG A 136 -38.66 16.70 22.01
CA ARG A 136 -39.93 16.06 21.66
C ARG A 136 -39.73 14.58 21.48
N LEU A 137 -40.53 13.75 22.13
CA LEU A 137 -40.51 12.29 22.01
C LEU A 137 -41.73 11.81 21.21
N ASN A 138 -41.45 11.06 20.11
CA ASN A 138 -42.45 10.33 19.32
C ASN A 138 -42.14 8.83 19.33
N PHE A 139 -43.14 8.03 18.93
CA PHE A 139 -42.99 6.58 18.83
C PHE A 139 -43.52 6.13 17.47
N ARG A 140 -42.82 5.18 16.88
CA ARG A 140 -43.16 4.56 15.59
C ARG A 140 -42.89 3.05 15.67
N ASN A 141 -43.70 2.25 15.02
CA ASN A 141 -43.49 0.81 14.92
C ASN A 141 -42.88 0.47 13.59
N PHE A 142 -41.90 -0.47 13.58
CA PHE A 142 -41.26 -1.02 12.42
C PHE A 142 -40.98 -2.52 12.66
N GLN A 143 -41.58 -3.42 11.86
CA GLN A 143 -41.43 -4.89 11.99
C GLN A 143 -41.61 -5.37 13.46
N ASP A 144 -42.72 -4.98 14.07
CA ASP A 144 -43.09 -5.30 15.49
C ASP A 144 -42.09 -4.75 16.55
N GLN A 145 -41.14 -3.90 16.14
CA GLN A 145 -40.23 -3.20 17.04
C GLN A 145 -40.62 -1.72 17.16
N GLU A 146 -40.64 -1.22 18.43
CA GLU A 146 -40.88 0.18 18.70
C GLU A 146 -39.61 1.00 18.45
N ILE A 147 -39.69 2.03 17.62
CA ILE A 147 -38.64 3.03 17.44
C ILE A 147 -39.06 4.32 18.14
N LEU A 148 -38.21 4.78 19.07
CA LEU A 148 -38.35 6.05 19.75
C LEU A 148 -37.61 7.13 18.96
N GLU A 149 -38.27 8.27 18.73
CA GLU A 149 -37.75 9.42 18.00
C GLU A 149 -37.60 10.59 18.98
N LEU A 150 -36.38 10.90 19.42
CA LEU A 150 -36.06 11.99 20.31
C LEU A 150 -35.52 13.17 19.50
N THR A 151 -36.39 14.18 19.27
CA THR A 151 -36.03 15.36 18.48
C THR A 151 -35.66 16.52 19.39
N ASN A 152 -34.45 17.06 19.22
CA ASN A 152 -34.06 18.32 19.86
C ASN A 152 -34.83 19.47 19.19
N VAL A 153 -35.58 20.25 19.97
CA VAL A 153 -36.47 21.33 19.48
C VAL A 153 -35.65 22.49 18.87
N ALA A 154 -34.42 22.73 19.38
CA ALA A 154 -33.56 23.82 18.94
C ALA A 154 -32.80 23.47 17.64
N THR A 155 -32.11 22.32 17.62
CA THR A 155 -31.28 21.90 16.45
C THR A 155 -32.08 21.19 15.36
N LYS A 156 -33.27 20.69 15.67
CA LYS A 156 -34.12 19.83 14.83
C LYS A 156 -33.53 18.45 14.53
N GLU A 157 -32.43 18.09 15.16
CA GLU A 157 -31.82 16.76 15.06
C GLU A 157 -32.66 15.74 15.78
N THR A 158 -32.83 14.57 15.21
CA THR A 158 -33.61 13.47 15.79
C THR A 158 -32.73 12.26 16.02
N LEU A 159 -32.63 11.82 17.26
CA LEU A 159 -32.02 10.55 17.63
C LEU A 159 -33.09 9.45 17.61
N TYR A 160 -32.86 8.44 16.76
CA TYR A 160 -33.70 7.25 16.64
C TYR A 160 -33.16 6.14 17.51
N MET A 161 -34.03 5.50 18.30
CA MET A 161 -33.64 4.46 19.25
C MET A 161 -34.63 3.30 19.22
N SER A 162 -34.13 2.07 19.34
CA SER A 162 -34.96 0.88 19.47
C SER A 162 -34.34 -0.11 20.45
N PHE A 163 -35.20 -0.71 21.30
CA PHE A 163 -34.80 -1.77 22.21
C PHE A 163 -35.17 -3.11 21.59
N VAL A 164 -34.15 -3.87 21.21
CA VAL A 164 -34.30 -5.16 20.56
C VAL A 164 -33.62 -6.23 21.42
N LYS A 165 -34.44 -7.08 22.08
CA LYS A 165 -33.92 -8.09 23.03
C LYS A 165 -33.06 -7.43 24.14
N ASN A 166 -31.79 -7.83 24.24
CA ASN A 166 -30.80 -7.25 25.17
C ASN A 166 -30.08 -6.03 24.62
N LEU A 167 -30.39 -5.59 23.39
CA LEU A 167 -29.64 -4.55 22.68
C LEU A 167 -30.44 -3.23 22.65
N LEU A 168 -29.69 -2.12 22.69
CA LEU A 168 -30.17 -0.78 22.38
C LEU A 168 -29.50 -0.32 21.09
N LEU A 169 -30.29 -0.03 20.07
CA LEU A 169 -29.88 0.51 18.78
C LEU A 169 -30.09 2.02 18.78
N LEU A 170 -29.09 2.79 18.29
CA LEU A 170 -29.17 4.24 18.21
C LEU A 170 -28.56 4.74 16.91
N SER A 171 -29.17 5.74 16.25
CA SER A 171 -28.59 6.47 15.14
C SER A 171 -29.32 7.81 14.95
N TYR A 172 -28.65 8.80 14.35
CA TYR A 172 -29.31 10.00 13.87
C TYR A 172 -29.97 9.78 12.49
N THR A 173 -29.69 8.68 11.83
CA THR A 173 -30.34 8.26 10.58
C THR A 173 -31.32 7.12 10.84
N HIS A 174 -32.62 7.35 10.66
CA HIS A 174 -33.67 6.36 10.96
C HIS A 174 -33.53 5.06 10.18
N THR A 175 -33.08 5.12 8.91
CA THR A 175 -32.90 3.93 8.06
C THR A 175 -31.84 2.98 8.61
N LEU A 176 -30.84 3.45 9.34
CA LEU A 176 -29.83 2.59 9.96
C LEU A 176 -30.42 1.76 11.09
N VAL A 177 -31.29 2.35 11.92
CA VAL A 177 -32.01 1.60 12.96
C VAL A 177 -32.96 0.57 12.33
N GLU A 178 -33.69 0.94 11.28
CA GLU A 178 -34.57 0.03 10.55
C GLU A 178 -33.78 -1.11 9.87
N ASN A 179 -32.66 -0.81 9.20
CA ASN A 179 -31.80 -1.84 8.60
C ASN A 179 -31.22 -2.77 9.64
N SER A 180 -30.86 -2.26 10.82
CA SER A 180 -30.42 -3.06 11.95
C SER A 180 -31.51 -4.01 12.45
N ILE A 181 -32.75 -3.52 12.58
CA ILE A 181 -33.89 -4.36 12.97
C ILE A 181 -34.11 -5.49 11.94
N ARG A 182 -33.98 -5.22 10.65
CA ARG A 182 -34.08 -6.26 9.59
C ARG A 182 -33.05 -7.38 9.74
N GLN A 183 -31.87 -7.08 10.32
CA GLN A 183 -30.84 -8.11 10.56
C GLN A 183 -31.25 -9.16 11.60
N MET A 184 -32.30 -8.91 12.42
CA MET A 184 -32.79 -9.91 13.40
C MET A 184 -33.15 -11.24 12.75
N GLU A 185 -33.76 -11.19 11.58
CA GLU A 185 -34.24 -12.40 10.88
C GLU A 185 -33.11 -13.05 10.06
N ASN A 186 -32.31 -12.24 9.41
CA ASN A 186 -31.22 -12.71 8.54
C ASN A 186 -29.96 -11.87 8.67
N PRO A 187 -29.14 -12.08 9.71
CA PRO A 187 -27.87 -11.39 9.88
C PRO A 187 -26.94 -11.67 8.69
N VAL A 188 -26.47 -10.63 8.00
CA VAL A 188 -25.59 -10.80 6.83
C VAL A 188 -24.12 -10.83 7.28
N ILE A 189 -23.59 -9.75 7.84
CA ILE A 189 -22.16 -9.69 8.26
C ILE A 189 -21.88 -10.72 9.34
N GLY A 190 -22.71 -10.79 10.37
CA GLY A 190 -22.51 -11.69 11.51
C GLY A 190 -22.48 -13.18 11.12
N ARG A 191 -23.03 -13.57 9.95
CA ARG A 191 -23.03 -14.94 9.43
C ARG A 191 -22.09 -15.15 8.24
N ASP A 192 -21.47 -14.08 7.71
CA ASP A 192 -20.49 -14.21 6.63
C ASP A 192 -19.27 -15.01 7.11
N LEU A 193 -18.95 -16.12 6.43
CA LEU A 193 -17.87 -17.02 6.83
C LEU A 193 -16.51 -16.34 6.79
N ASN A 194 -16.29 -15.44 5.83
CA ASN A 194 -15.03 -14.69 5.74
C ASN A 194 -14.91 -13.68 6.88
N PHE A 195 -16.03 -13.01 7.25
CA PHE A 195 -16.04 -12.15 8.44
C PHE A 195 -15.76 -12.96 9.70
N GLN A 196 -16.45 -14.09 9.89
CA GLN A 196 -16.29 -14.96 11.06
C GLN A 196 -14.85 -15.50 11.19
N GLU A 197 -14.16 -15.76 10.09
CA GLU A 197 -12.78 -16.21 10.11
C GLU A 197 -11.87 -15.17 10.78
N VAL A 198 -11.94 -13.88 10.41
CA VAL A 198 -11.12 -12.83 11.02
C VAL A 198 -11.64 -12.41 12.39
N TYR A 199 -12.95 -12.40 12.60
CA TYR A 199 -13.60 -12.04 13.86
C TYR A 199 -13.16 -12.92 15.04
N ARG A 200 -13.12 -14.26 14.83
CA ARG A 200 -12.76 -15.24 15.88
C ARG A 200 -11.27 -15.25 16.21
N ASN A 201 -10.43 -14.83 15.27
CA ASN A 201 -8.97 -14.89 15.42
C ASN A 201 -8.39 -13.62 16.04
N VAL A 202 -9.12 -12.49 16.04
CA VAL A 202 -8.62 -11.23 16.62
C VAL A 202 -8.54 -11.31 18.14
N SER A 203 -7.45 -10.76 18.71
CA SER A 203 -7.21 -10.75 20.16
C SER A 203 -8.29 -9.96 20.92
N GLU A 204 -8.69 -10.49 22.09
CA GLU A 204 -9.60 -9.81 23.02
C GLU A 204 -8.89 -8.89 24.03
N LYS A 205 -7.55 -8.85 23.99
CA LYS A 205 -6.77 -8.14 25.02
C LYS A 205 -6.62 -6.63 24.79
N GLY A 206 -6.94 -6.14 23.59
CA GLY A 206 -6.81 -4.72 23.27
C GLY A 206 -7.95 -3.87 23.85
N MET A 207 -7.78 -2.56 23.72
CA MET A 207 -8.78 -1.56 24.16
C MET A 207 -10.08 -1.68 23.36
N MET A 208 -9.94 -1.90 22.05
CA MET A 208 -11.07 -2.06 21.14
C MET A 208 -10.68 -2.94 19.94
N LYS A 209 -11.67 -3.51 19.28
CA LYS A 209 -11.50 -4.21 18.02
C LYS A 209 -12.04 -3.34 16.90
N VAL A 210 -11.35 -3.37 15.76
CA VAL A 210 -11.74 -2.64 14.55
C VAL A 210 -11.84 -3.63 13.40
N TYR A 211 -12.99 -3.60 12.72
CA TYR A 211 -13.25 -4.46 11.57
C TYR A 211 -13.47 -3.60 10.33
N PHE A 212 -12.86 -3.97 9.22
CA PHE A 212 -13.02 -3.31 7.92
C PHE A 212 -13.63 -4.27 6.92
N GLN A 213 -14.62 -3.79 6.16
CA GLN A 213 -15.20 -4.48 5.03
C GLN A 213 -14.77 -3.77 3.73
N TYR A 214 -13.92 -4.41 2.93
CA TYR A 214 -13.37 -3.77 1.75
C TYR A 214 -14.35 -3.65 0.58
N ARG A 215 -15.34 -4.52 0.48
CA ARG A 215 -16.36 -4.50 -0.59
C ARG A 215 -17.06 -3.14 -0.74
N VAL A 216 -17.27 -2.43 0.37
CA VAL A 216 -17.95 -1.13 0.40
C VAL A 216 -17.01 0.04 0.66
N PHE A 217 -15.72 -0.23 0.85
CA PHE A 217 -14.72 0.77 1.25
C PHE A 217 -14.54 1.89 0.22
N ASN A 218 -14.60 1.55 -1.09
CA ASN A 218 -14.50 2.54 -2.16
C ASN A 218 -15.62 3.60 -2.08
N LYS A 219 -16.85 3.19 -1.73
CA LYS A 219 -17.99 4.11 -1.53
C LYS A 219 -17.71 5.10 -0.40
N PHE A 220 -17.08 4.64 0.69
CA PHE A 220 -16.73 5.50 1.82
C PHE A 220 -15.63 6.49 1.46
N LEU A 221 -14.58 6.06 0.76
CA LEU A 221 -13.52 6.97 0.31
C LEU A 221 -14.04 8.02 -0.65
N LYS A 222 -14.98 7.67 -1.52
CA LYS A 222 -15.61 8.62 -2.44
C LYS A 222 -16.29 9.79 -1.73
N VAL A 223 -16.78 9.63 -0.49
CA VAL A 223 -17.31 10.74 0.32
C VAL A 223 -16.27 11.85 0.50
N TYR A 224 -14.97 11.48 0.57
CA TYR A 224 -13.86 12.43 0.78
C TYR A 224 -13.17 12.85 -0.51
N THR A 225 -13.05 11.94 -1.49
CA THR A 225 -12.31 12.19 -2.72
C THR A 225 -13.18 12.74 -3.85
N GLY A 226 -14.49 12.55 -3.76
CA GLY A 226 -15.47 12.90 -4.80
C GLY A 226 -15.49 11.97 -6.01
N GLU A 227 -14.47 11.14 -6.20
CA GLU A 227 -14.26 10.26 -7.36
C GLU A 227 -13.93 8.83 -6.94
N ASP A 228 -14.15 7.88 -7.85
CA ASP A 228 -13.72 6.49 -7.68
C ASP A 228 -12.23 6.36 -8.02
N ASP A 229 -11.45 5.75 -7.12
CA ASP A 229 -10.06 5.41 -7.35
C ASP A 229 -9.95 3.97 -7.89
N GLU A 230 -9.33 3.79 -9.07
CA GLU A 230 -9.17 2.49 -9.70
C GLU A 230 -8.32 1.53 -8.87
N ALA A 231 -7.25 2.02 -8.22
CA ALA A 231 -6.37 1.19 -7.42
C ALA A 231 -7.09 0.69 -6.16
N ILE A 232 -7.88 1.55 -5.52
CA ILE A 232 -8.71 1.20 -4.36
C ILE A 232 -9.82 0.25 -4.76
N THR A 233 -10.45 0.48 -5.92
CA THR A 233 -11.46 -0.44 -6.46
C THR A 233 -10.86 -1.82 -6.73
N ALA A 234 -9.66 -1.91 -7.29
CA ALA A 234 -8.95 -3.16 -7.50
C ALA A 234 -8.58 -3.84 -6.17
N LEU A 235 -8.13 -3.08 -5.19
CA LEU A 235 -7.81 -3.59 -3.85
C LEU A 235 -9.07 -4.11 -3.13
N SER A 236 -10.19 -3.40 -3.24
CA SER A 236 -11.49 -3.78 -2.65
C SER A 236 -12.07 -5.08 -3.22
N LYS A 237 -11.64 -5.49 -4.42
CA LYS A 237 -11.98 -6.80 -5.00
C LYS A 237 -11.11 -7.93 -4.45
N GLN A 238 -9.90 -7.63 -4.03
CA GLN A 238 -8.94 -8.63 -3.55
C GLN A 238 -9.04 -8.87 -2.05
N LEU A 239 -9.24 -7.80 -1.26
CA LEU A 239 -9.41 -7.87 0.19
C LEU A 239 -10.89 -8.08 0.54
N LEU A 240 -11.17 -8.93 1.53
CA LEU A 240 -12.54 -9.17 2.01
C LEU A 240 -12.79 -8.45 3.33
N PHE A 241 -12.17 -8.91 4.41
CA PHE A 241 -12.29 -8.34 5.74
C PHE A 241 -10.93 -8.25 6.43
N THR A 242 -10.79 -7.24 7.27
CA THR A 242 -9.70 -7.16 8.26
C THR A 242 -10.31 -6.98 9.63
N ALA A 243 -9.82 -7.75 10.62
CA ALA A 243 -10.13 -7.58 12.03
C ALA A 243 -8.84 -7.31 12.80
N MET A 244 -8.78 -6.23 13.56
CA MET A 244 -7.60 -5.85 14.35
C MET A 244 -7.99 -5.43 15.75
N SER A 245 -7.17 -5.78 16.73
CA SER A 245 -7.22 -5.28 18.10
C SER A 245 -6.35 -4.02 18.21
N LEU A 246 -6.93 -2.92 18.67
CA LEU A 246 -6.21 -1.66 18.90
C LEU A 246 -5.74 -1.57 20.33
N ASP A 247 -4.51 -1.13 20.51
CA ASP A 247 -3.90 -0.83 21.80
C ASP A 247 -3.04 0.43 21.71
N LEU A 248 -2.86 1.11 22.83
CA LEU A 248 -2.02 2.30 22.99
C LEU A 248 -1.16 2.12 24.24
N ASP A 249 0.16 2.01 24.04
CA ASP A 249 1.09 1.83 25.13
C ASP A 249 1.54 3.17 25.76
N ARG A 250 2.28 3.05 26.88
CA ARG A 250 2.83 4.22 27.61
C ARG A 250 3.94 4.95 26.85
N ALA A 251 4.50 4.33 25.81
CA ALA A 251 5.49 4.93 24.94
C ALA A 251 4.84 5.65 23.73
N ASN A 252 3.52 5.85 23.75
CA ASN A 252 2.72 6.46 22.68
C ASN A 252 2.82 5.68 21.35
N LEU A 253 3.02 4.37 21.40
CA LEU A 253 2.91 3.49 20.26
C LEU A 253 1.45 3.02 20.12
N ILE A 254 0.81 3.46 19.06
CA ILE A 254 -0.51 3.00 18.64
C ILE A 254 -0.31 1.70 17.87
N SER A 255 -0.97 0.64 18.31
CA SER A 255 -0.83 -0.71 17.78
C SER A 255 -2.18 -1.26 17.32
N LEU A 256 -2.25 -1.70 16.06
CA LEU A 256 -3.36 -2.51 15.57
C LEU A 256 -2.79 -3.84 15.08
N GLU A 257 -3.26 -4.94 15.64
CA GLU A 257 -2.81 -6.29 15.30
C GLU A 257 -4.00 -7.23 15.10
N GLY A 258 -3.94 -8.05 14.06
CA GLY A 258 -5.01 -8.99 13.77
C GLY A 258 -4.83 -9.74 12.46
N TYR A 259 -5.91 -9.90 11.72
CA TYR A 259 -5.94 -10.75 10.53
C TYR A 259 -6.71 -10.11 9.39
N THR A 260 -6.23 -10.36 8.18
CA THR A 260 -6.88 -9.98 6.91
C THR A 260 -7.08 -11.21 6.05
N ASN A 261 -8.25 -11.41 5.50
CA ASN A 261 -8.47 -12.40 4.48
C ASN A 261 -8.68 -11.80 3.09
N ILE A 262 -8.45 -12.63 2.07
CA ILE A 262 -8.47 -12.24 0.67
C ILE A 262 -9.35 -13.16 -0.16
N ALA A 263 -9.86 -12.64 -1.27
CA ALA A 263 -10.60 -13.41 -2.25
C ALA A 263 -9.71 -14.49 -2.89
N GLN A 264 -10.15 -15.74 -2.84
CA GLN A 264 -9.40 -16.90 -3.35
C GLN A 264 -9.62 -17.14 -4.85
N ASP A 265 -10.60 -16.48 -5.44
CA ASP A 265 -11.00 -16.58 -6.85
C ASP A 265 -10.51 -15.41 -7.71
N VAL A 266 -10.00 -14.34 -7.08
CA VAL A 266 -9.49 -13.15 -7.77
C VAL A 266 -7.98 -13.26 -7.98
N PRO A 267 -7.48 -13.28 -9.25
CA PRO A 267 -6.04 -13.27 -9.54
C PRO A 267 -5.37 -12.04 -8.93
N SER A 268 -4.35 -12.25 -8.09
CA SER A 268 -3.65 -11.15 -7.44
C SER A 268 -2.27 -11.52 -6.92
N TYR A 269 -1.44 -10.50 -6.72
CA TYR A 269 -0.15 -10.65 -6.04
C TYR A 269 -0.30 -11.18 -4.62
N LEU A 270 -1.34 -10.73 -3.89
CA LEU A 270 -1.62 -11.20 -2.52
C LEU A 270 -1.91 -12.69 -2.50
N LEU A 271 -2.70 -13.20 -3.45
CA LEU A 271 -2.99 -14.63 -3.56
C LEU A 271 -1.74 -15.44 -3.88
N ALA A 272 -0.89 -14.97 -4.79
CA ALA A 272 0.38 -15.62 -5.09
C ALA A 272 1.32 -15.61 -3.87
N MET A 273 1.43 -14.49 -3.14
CA MET A 273 2.23 -14.37 -1.92
C MET A 273 1.72 -15.29 -0.82
N GLN A 274 0.40 -15.41 -0.64
CA GLN A 274 -0.20 -16.31 0.35
C GLN A 274 0.19 -17.76 0.07
N LYS A 275 0.12 -18.18 -1.20
CA LYS A 275 0.47 -19.54 -1.62
C LYS A 275 1.97 -19.84 -1.54
N THR A 276 2.81 -18.83 -1.75
CA THR A 276 4.28 -18.97 -1.72
C THR A 276 4.82 -18.96 -0.31
N GLY A 277 4.19 -18.21 0.59
CA GLY A 277 4.68 -17.93 1.94
C GLY A 277 5.58 -16.69 2.00
N LYS A 278 6.02 -16.38 3.22
CA LYS A 278 6.75 -15.16 3.57
C LYS A 278 8.24 -15.21 3.26
N GLY A 279 8.83 -14.05 2.96
CA GLY A 279 10.27 -13.86 2.78
C GLY A 279 10.92 -13.13 3.94
N LYS A 280 12.21 -13.41 4.18
CA LYS A 280 13.01 -12.68 5.17
C LYS A 280 13.36 -11.30 4.62
N LEU A 281 13.09 -10.25 5.39
CA LEU A 281 13.40 -8.86 5.03
C LEU A 281 14.86 -8.52 5.38
N SER A 282 15.58 -7.94 4.44
CA SER A 282 17.00 -7.64 4.57
C SER A 282 17.45 -6.33 3.92
N ILE A 283 16.60 -5.72 3.09
CA ILE A 283 16.97 -4.53 2.29
C ILE A 283 17.19 -3.28 3.15
N ALA A 284 16.67 -3.24 4.40
CA ALA A 284 17.02 -2.20 5.36
C ALA A 284 18.54 -2.08 5.63
N ARG A 285 19.34 -3.11 5.30
CA ARG A 285 20.82 -3.10 5.38
C ARG A 285 21.47 -2.13 4.43
N ILE A 286 20.82 -1.83 3.31
CA ILE A 286 21.34 -0.92 2.28
C ILE A 286 20.47 0.33 2.08
N ALA A 287 19.21 0.31 2.51
CA ALA A 287 18.34 1.47 2.44
C ALA A 287 18.90 2.60 3.32
N PRO A 288 19.11 3.83 2.78
CA PRO A 288 19.65 4.95 3.54
C PRO A 288 18.81 5.30 4.77
N GLN A 289 19.44 5.80 5.85
CA GLN A 289 18.70 6.27 7.03
C GLN A 289 17.73 7.41 6.73
N ARG A 290 17.96 8.18 5.66
CA ARG A 290 17.10 9.25 5.14
C ARG A 290 15.98 8.72 4.24
N THR A 291 15.66 7.44 4.29
CA THR A 291 14.53 6.84 3.57
C THR A 291 13.22 7.26 4.23
N GLY A 292 12.38 7.97 3.47
CA GLY A 292 11.05 8.39 3.91
C GLY A 292 10.00 7.30 3.75
N LEU A 293 10.10 6.49 2.68
CA LEU A 293 9.24 5.33 2.42
C LEU A 293 10.12 4.12 2.07
N TYR A 294 9.91 3.02 2.77
CA TYR A 294 10.44 1.71 2.47
C TYR A 294 9.28 0.72 2.37
N MET A 295 9.05 0.17 1.17
CA MET A 295 8.05 -0.86 0.93
C MET A 295 8.74 -2.12 0.43
N SER A 296 8.60 -3.20 1.16
CA SER A 296 9.18 -4.50 0.84
C SER A 296 8.11 -5.54 0.55
N LEU A 297 8.36 -6.32 -0.49
CA LEU A 297 7.59 -7.51 -0.89
C LEU A 297 8.47 -8.73 -0.63
N GLY A 298 8.04 -9.60 0.28
CA GLY A 298 8.75 -10.80 0.67
C GLY A 298 8.02 -12.07 0.27
N PHE A 299 8.77 -13.07 -0.18
CA PHE A 299 8.24 -14.36 -0.62
C PHE A 299 9.26 -15.48 -0.39
N ASN A 300 8.80 -16.71 -0.30
CA ASN A 300 9.68 -17.87 -0.17
C ASN A 300 10.25 -18.25 -1.54
N GLY A 301 11.21 -17.41 -2.03
CA GLY A 301 11.83 -17.50 -3.33
C GLY A 301 11.01 -16.87 -4.46
N PHE A 302 11.67 -15.97 -5.23
CA PHE A 302 11.00 -15.20 -6.29
C PHE A 302 10.46 -16.09 -7.40
N ARG A 303 11.19 -17.12 -7.83
CA ARG A 303 10.74 -18.05 -8.85
C ARG A 303 9.43 -18.75 -8.45
N ASN A 304 9.38 -19.28 -7.22
CA ASN A 304 8.18 -19.92 -6.69
C ASN A 304 6.98 -18.92 -6.62
N PHE A 305 7.26 -17.68 -6.20
CA PHE A 305 6.24 -16.62 -6.22
C PHE A 305 5.72 -16.36 -7.65
N TYR A 306 6.62 -16.28 -8.62
CA TYR A 306 6.24 -16.01 -10.00
C TYR A 306 5.42 -17.17 -10.61
N GLU A 307 5.80 -18.41 -10.36
CA GLU A 307 5.04 -19.59 -10.77
C GLU A 307 3.61 -19.57 -10.17
N LYS A 308 3.50 -19.19 -8.89
CA LYS A 308 2.17 -19.06 -8.24
C LYS A 308 1.38 -17.86 -8.79
N LEU A 309 2.02 -16.78 -9.14
CA LEU A 309 1.38 -15.63 -9.79
C LEU A 309 0.83 -16.03 -11.18
N GLU A 310 1.62 -16.74 -11.95
CA GLU A 310 1.21 -17.27 -13.26
C GLU A 310 0.01 -18.22 -13.14
N GLU A 311 0.00 -19.15 -12.17
CA GLU A 311 -1.15 -20.00 -11.86
C GLU A 311 -2.42 -19.19 -11.55
N THR A 312 -2.29 -18.01 -10.91
CA THR A 312 -3.44 -17.13 -10.67
C THR A 312 -3.94 -16.47 -11.96
N TYR A 313 -3.04 -16.09 -12.87
CA TYR A 313 -3.39 -15.47 -14.15
C TYR A 313 -4.09 -16.44 -15.10
N GLN A 314 -3.79 -17.73 -15.03
CA GLN A 314 -4.47 -18.78 -15.81
C GLN A 314 -5.98 -18.85 -15.54
N LYS A 315 -6.46 -18.26 -14.43
CA LYS A 315 -7.90 -18.15 -14.14
C LYS A 315 -8.61 -17.14 -15.06
N ASP A 316 -7.89 -16.23 -15.69
CA ASP A 316 -8.35 -15.34 -16.75
C ASP A 316 -7.61 -15.69 -18.07
N PRO A 317 -8.18 -16.56 -18.92
CA PRO A 317 -7.49 -17.06 -20.11
C PRO A 317 -7.14 -15.96 -21.12
N ALA A 318 -7.93 -14.87 -21.21
CA ALA A 318 -7.68 -13.79 -22.14
C ALA A 318 -6.47 -12.97 -21.70
N PHE A 319 -6.45 -12.59 -20.41
CA PHE A 319 -5.33 -11.89 -19.80
C PHE A 319 -4.04 -12.74 -19.83
N TYR A 320 -4.15 -14.04 -19.49
CA TYR A 320 -3.02 -14.94 -19.48
C TYR A 320 -2.37 -15.09 -20.86
N LYS A 321 -3.21 -15.23 -21.90
CA LYS A 321 -2.72 -15.30 -23.27
C LYS A 321 -1.95 -14.04 -23.68
N GLU A 322 -2.52 -12.86 -23.46
CA GLU A 322 -1.86 -11.58 -23.76
C GLU A 322 -0.53 -11.45 -23.00
N TYR A 323 -0.53 -11.83 -21.72
CA TYR A 323 0.67 -11.82 -20.89
C TYR A 323 1.76 -12.73 -21.45
N MET A 324 1.43 -13.98 -21.81
CA MET A 324 2.39 -14.93 -22.38
C MET A 324 2.89 -14.51 -23.75
N ASP A 325 2.01 -13.99 -24.63
CA ASP A 325 2.40 -13.49 -25.94
C ASP A 325 3.43 -12.35 -25.82
N ASN A 326 3.25 -11.43 -24.86
CA ASN A 326 4.19 -10.36 -24.57
C ASN A 326 5.54 -10.88 -24.04
N MET A 327 5.52 -11.89 -23.16
CA MET A 327 6.74 -12.50 -22.63
C MET A 327 7.53 -13.21 -23.73
N ASP A 328 6.87 -14.04 -24.52
CA ASP A 328 7.44 -14.77 -25.66
C ASP A 328 8.04 -13.80 -26.69
N GLN A 329 7.37 -12.66 -26.93
CA GLN A 329 7.85 -11.64 -27.87
C GLN A 329 9.19 -11.09 -27.44
N ILE A 330 9.36 -10.77 -26.15
CA ILE A 330 10.63 -10.24 -25.62
C ILE A 330 11.72 -11.31 -25.64
N GLU A 331 11.41 -12.54 -25.20
CA GLU A 331 12.37 -13.63 -25.22
C GLU A 331 12.93 -13.88 -26.62
N ARG A 332 12.05 -13.92 -27.63
CA ARG A 332 12.46 -14.07 -29.03
C ARG A 332 13.26 -12.87 -29.54
N PHE A 333 12.78 -11.64 -29.25
CA PHE A 333 13.46 -10.44 -29.72
C PHE A 333 14.86 -10.30 -29.12
N LEU A 334 15.02 -10.46 -27.81
CA LEU A 334 16.30 -10.34 -27.13
C LEU A 334 17.15 -11.61 -27.18
N ASN A 335 16.57 -12.73 -27.61
CA ASN A 335 17.20 -14.05 -27.54
C ASN A 335 17.68 -14.37 -26.10
N ILE A 336 16.79 -14.21 -25.14
CA ILE A 336 16.99 -14.51 -23.71
C ILE A 336 15.91 -15.47 -23.24
N ASN A 337 16.19 -16.18 -22.17
CA ASN A 337 15.16 -16.83 -21.36
C ASN A 337 14.98 -15.99 -20.07
N ILE A 338 13.79 -15.42 -19.88
CA ILE A 338 13.53 -14.49 -18.78
C ILE A 338 13.62 -15.19 -17.44
N GLN A 339 13.11 -16.41 -17.32
CA GLN A 339 13.19 -17.16 -16.09
C GLN A 339 14.65 -17.41 -15.68
N GLU A 340 15.48 -17.88 -16.58
CA GLU A 340 16.87 -18.21 -16.34
C GLU A 340 17.73 -16.93 -16.11
N HIS A 341 17.57 -15.94 -17.00
CA HIS A 341 18.48 -14.79 -17.02
C HIS A 341 18.00 -13.63 -16.12
N PHE A 342 16.73 -13.60 -15.70
CA PHE A 342 16.24 -12.54 -14.83
C PHE A 342 15.64 -13.06 -13.50
N PHE A 343 14.77 -14.08 -13.50
CA PHE A 343 14.09 -14.48 -12.26
C PHE A 343 14.93 -15.38 -11.36
N ASP A 344 15.76 -16.27 -11.91
CA ASP A 344 16.47 -17.30 -11.15
C ASP A 344 17.48 -16.76 -10.14
N TRP A 345 18.03 -15.58 -10.38
CA TRP A 345 18.99 -14.98 -9.45
C TRP A 345 18.33 -14.12 -8.37
N ILE A 346 17.04 -13.73 -8.51
CA ILE A 346 16.32 -13.02 -7.48
C ILE A 346 16.01 -13.98 -6.33
N ASP A 347 16.24 -13.53 -5.10
CA ASP A 347 16.05 -14.34 -3.90
C ASP A 347 14.61 -14.17 -3.36
N ASN A 348 14.45 -13.60 -2.21
CA ASN A 348 13.23 -13.64 -1.40
C ASN A 348 12.66 -12.26 -1.08
N GLU A 349 13.24 -11.18 -1.60
CA GLU A 349 12.81 -9.82 -1.31
C GLU A 349 12.98 -8.88 -2.49
N VAL A 350 11.94 -8.11 -2.76
CA VAL A 350 11.93 -6.96 -3.67
C VAL A 350 11.42 -5.76 -2.91
N ALA A 351 12.12 -4.62 -2.96
CA ALA A 351 11.67 -3.43 -2.25
C ALA A 351 11.72 -2.16 -3.11
N PHE A 352 10.89 -1.21 -2.71
CA PHE A 352 10.91 0.17 -3.17
C PHE A 352 11.37 1.05 -2.02
N ILE A 353 12.30 1.94 -2.30
CA ILE A 353 12.73 2.97 -1.37
C ILE A 353 12.58 4.35 -2.01
N GLN A 354 12.02 5.26 -1.23
CA GLN A 354 11.96 6.68 -1.58
C GLN A 354 12.67 7.47 -0.50
N THR A 355 13.74 8.15 -0.89
CA THR A 355 14.58 8.89 0.04
C THR A 355 14.20 10.36 0.07
N GLN A 356 14.70 11.10 1.06
CA GLN A 356 14.59 12.54 1.09
C GLN A 356 15.30 13.13 -0.14
N PRO A 357 14.67 14.09 -0.86
CA PRO A 357 15.31 14.75 -1.99
C PRO A 357 16.63 15.43 -1.57
N THR A 358 17.70 15.16 -2.29
CA THR A 358 18.94 15.90 -2.13
C THR A 358 18.76 17.29 -2.75
N GLY A 359 19.39 18.33 -2.18
CA GLY A 359 19.16 19.78 -2.41
C GLY A 359 19.17 20.33 -3.85
N LEU A 360 19.16 19.47 -4.88
CA LEU A 360 19.06 19.84 -6.31
C LEU A 360 17.62 20.02 -6.82
N GLY A 361 16.60 20.06 -5.95
CA GLY A 361 15.21 20.31 -6.35
C GLY A 361 14.59 19.19 -7.18
N ARG A 362 15.18 17.99 -7.22
CA ARG A 362 14.61 16.85 -7.88
C ARG A 362 13.60 16.17 -6.97
N GLU A 363 12.38 16.18 -7.41
CA GLU A 363 11.27 15.49 -6.77
C GLU A 363 11.52 13.97 -6.82
N ASN A 364 11.34 13.32 -5.67
CA ASN A 364 11.23 11.85 -5.55
C ASN A 364 12.48 11.04 -6.00
N GLU A 365 13.51 11.01 -5.18
CA GLU A 365 14.57 10.00 -5.30
C GLU A 365 14.00 8.62 -4.99
N PHE A 366 13.72 7.86 -6.05
CA PHE A 366 13.13 6.54 -5.99
C PHE A 366 14.12 5.48 -6.47
N ALA A 367 14.21 4.38 -5.72
CA ALA A 367 14.96 3.21 -6.14
C ALA A 367 14.17 1.93 -5.87
N MET A 368 14.35 0.95 -6.75
CA MET A 368 13.93 -0.44 -6.55
C MET A 368 15.14 -1.28 -6.20
N VAL A 369 14.99 -2.17 -5.26
CA VAL A 369 16.03 -3.07 -4.81
C VAL A 369 15.57 -4.52 -4.94
N LEU A 370 16.35 -5.33 -5.60
CA LEU A 370 16.16 -6.77 -5.69
C LEU A 370 17.23 -7.45 -4.83
N LYS A 371 16.83 -8.26 -3.86
CA LYS A 371 17.75 -9.16 -3.17
C LYS A 371 18.12 -10.29 -4.12
N ALA A 372 19.41 -10.46 -4.38
CA ALA A 372 19.94 -11.56 -5.20
C ALA A 372 20.40 -12.71 -4.33
N LYS A 373 20.30 -13.93 -4.83
CA LYS A 373 20.95 -15.12 -4.25
C LYS A 373 22.47 -14.98 -4.23
N SER A 374 23.01 -14.26 -5.23
CA SER A 374 24.42 -13.90 -5.36
C SER A 374 24.55 -12.67 -6.27
N GLY A 375 25.21 -11.62 -5.77
CA GLY A 375 25.49 -10.41 -6.55
C GLY A 375 26.32 -10.71 -7.81
N LYS A 376 27.24 -11.67 -7.74
CA LYS A 376 28.04 -12.10 -8.90
C LYS A 376 27.16 -12.70 -10.01
N LYS A 377 26.23 -13.62 -9.65
CA LYS A 377 25.30 -14.20 -10.63
C LYS A 377 24.37 -13.14 -11.23
N ALA A 378 23.88 -12.22 -10.40
CA ALA A 378 23.08 -11.11 -10.89
C ALA A 378 23.84 -10.26 -11.92
N GLN A 379 25.12 -9.93 -11.63
CA GLN A 379 25.97 -9.19 -12.56
C GLN A 379 26.18 -9.95 -13.89
N GLU A 380 26.52 -11.24 -13.83
CA GLU A 380 26.72 -12.08 -15.02
C GLU A 380 25.48 -12.11 -15.94
N ASN A 381 24.28 -12.23 -15.34
CA ASN A 381 23.01 -12.25 -16.07
C ASN A 381 22.64 -10.87 -16.63
N LEU A 382 22.79 -9.80 -15.86
CA LEU A 382 22.55 -8.43 -16.31
C LEU A 382 23.52 -8.04 -17.44
N ASP A 383 24.77 -8.47 -17.37
CA ASP A 383 25.74 -8.30 -18.45
C ASP A 383 25.36 -9.09 -19.71
N PHE A 384 24.79 -10.29 -19.53
CA PHE A 384 24.29 -11.08 -20.66
C PHE A 384 23.12 -10.36 -21.32
N ILE A 385 22.09 -9.95 -20.57
CA ILE A 385 20.94 -9.18 -21.07
C ILE A 385 21.43 -7.91 -21.78
N SER A 386 22.35 -7.16 -21.16
CA SER A 386 22.93 -5.96 -21.75
C SER A 386 23.66 -6.22 -23.04
N ARG A 387 24.35 -7.36 -23.19
CA ARG A 387 24.96 -7.77 -24.46
C ARG A 387 23.92 -8.09 -25.52
N GLN A 388 22.82 -8.75 -25.17
CA GLN A 388 21.75 -9.06 -26.13
C GLN A 388 21.06 -7.78 -26.63
N ILE A 389 20.78 -6.82 -25.74
CA ILE A 389 20.19 -5.53 -26.09
C ILE A 389 21.13 -4.79 -27.08
N ARG A 390 22.43 -4.70 -26.77
CA ARG A 390 23.41 -4.06 -27.68
C ARG A 390 23.50 -4.72 -29.07
N ARG A 391 23.26 -6.02 -29.17
CA ARG A 391 23.24 -6.74 -30.43
C ARG A 391 22.02 -6.43 -31.29
N LYS A 392 20.89 -6.17 -30.63
CA LYS A 392 19.60 -6.00 -31.28
C LYS A 392 19.22 -4.54 -31.51
N THR A 393 19.83 -3.62 -30.78
CA THR A 393 19.50 -2.20 -30.77
C THR A 393 20.78 -1.35 -30.94
N PRO A 394 20.68 -0.10 -31.44
CA PRO A 394 21.81 0.82 -31.53
C PRO A 394 22.26 1.40 -30.17
N VAL A 395 21.62 1.00 -29.09
CA VAL A 395 21.83 1.57 -27.75
C VAL A 395 23.27 1.45 -27.27
N LYS A 396 23.84 2.57 -26.79
CA LYS A 396 25.17 2.65 -26.19
C LYS A 396 25.03 2.54 -24.64
N PHE A 397 25.61 1.49 -24.09
CA PHE A 397 25.66 1.32 -22.63
C PHE A 397 26.80 2.16 -22.05
N LYS A 398 26.45 3.00 -21.06
CA LYS A 398 27.42 3.76 -20.26
C LYS A 398 27.56 3.08 -18.90
N THR A 399 28.78 2.75 -18.52
CA THR A 399 29.12 2.27 -17.17
C THR A 399 30.19 3.19 -16.64
N PHE A 400 30.05 3.61 -15.40
CA PHE A 400 31.08 4.41 -14.70
C PHE A 400 31.29 3.87 -13.29
N ALA A 401 32.52 3.93 -12.82
CA ALA A 401 32.89 3.50 -11.47
C ALA A 401 32.72 4.65 -10.47
N TYR A 402 32.17 4.35 -9.30
CA TYR A 402 32.05 5.27 -8.19
C TYR A 402 32.33 4.55 -6.86
N LYS A 403 33.33 4.98 -6.09
CA LYS A 403 33.74 4.39 -4.80
C LYS A 403 33.87 2.85 -4.84
N GLY A 404 34.38 2.31 -5.95
CA GLY A 404 34.56 0.85 -6.13
C GLY A 404 33.32 0.10 -6.63
N TYR A 405 32.20 0.79 -6.85
CA TYR A 405 30.97 0.23 -7.42
C TYR A 405 30.77 0.70 -8.86
N ASN A 406 30.26 -0.18 -9.68
CA ASN A 406 29.87 0.17 -11.05
C ASN A 406 28.42 0.63 -11.09
N ILE A 407 28.16 1.77 -11.73
CA ILE A 407 26.81 2.22 -12.07
C ILE A 407 26.65 2.04 -13.58
N SER A 408 25.72 1.18 -13.97
CA SER A 408 25.47 0.81 -15.35
C SER A 408 24.08 1.22 -15.79
N PHE A 409 23.90 1.55 -17.05
CA PHE A 409 22.61 1.89 -17.64
C PHE A 409 21.98 0.66 -18.31
N LEU A 410 20.77 0.31 -17.92
CA LEU A 410 19.98 -0.76 -18.56
C LEU A 410 18.93 -0.09 -19.46
N SER A 411 19.22 0.01 -20.75
CA SER A 411 18.42 0.78 -21.70
C SER A 411 17.22 -0.01 -22.25
N ILE A 412 16.27 -0.39 -21.38
CA ILE A 412 15.00 -0.97 -21.81
C ILE A 412 13.87 -0.28 -21.07
N LYS A 413 13.14 0.58 -21.77
CA LYS A 413 11.91 1.18 -21.23
C LYS A 413 10.81 0.12 -21.14
N GLY A 414 10.05 0.11 -20.07
CA GLY A 414 8.92 -0.81 -19.88
C GLY A 414 9.29 -2.23 -19.40
N PHE A 415 10.58 -2.60 -19.36
CA PHE A 415 11.04 -3.94 -18.96
C PHE A 415 10.48 -4.37 -17.60
N PHE A 416 10.60 -3.53 -16.58
CA PHE A 416 10.11 -3.87 -15.25
C PHE A 416 8.57 -3.89 -15.15
N ARG A 417 7.89 -3.02 -15.90
CA ARG A 417 6.41 -3.02 -15.96
C ARG A 417 5.89 -4.34 -16.51
N LEU A 418 6.51 -4.84 -17.55
CA LEU A 418 6.09 -6.09 -18.15
C LEU A 418 6.40 -7.29 -17.25
N MET A 419 7.62 -7.35 -16.71
CA MET A 419 8.10 -8.46 -15.90
C MET A 419 7.46 -8.55 -14.52
N LEU A 420 7.23 -7.41 -13.90
CA LEU A 420 6.84 -7.29 -12.50
C LEU A 420 5.51 -6.53 -12.32
N GLY A 421 4.84 -6.14 -13.43
CA GLY A 421 3.53 -5.51 -13.46
C GLY A 421 3.53 -4.00 -13.19
N LYS A 422 2.32 -3.40 -13.16
CA LYS A 422 2.09 -1.95 -13.06
C LYS A 422 2.79 -1.29 -11.86
N LEU A 423 2.99 -1.99 -10.76
CA LEU A 423 3.68 -1.48 -9.57
C LEU A 423 5.09 -0.96 -9.91
N PHE A 424 5.72 -1.55 -10.93
CA PHE A 424 7.09 -1.26 -11.37
C PHE A 424 7.18 -0.30 -12.56
N SER A 425 6.05 0.26 -13.00
CA SER A 425 5.98 1.16 -14.16
C SER A 425 6.75 2.47 -14.00
N LYS A 426 7.01 2.90 -12.76
CA LYS A 426 7.80 4.12 -12.47
C LYS A 426 9.29 3.99 -12.85
N LEU A 427 9.81 2.77 -13.09
CA LEU A 427 11.17 2.55 -13.55
C LEU A 427 11.21 2.55 -15.07
N GLU A 428 11.35 3.73 -15.67
CA GLU A 428 11.36 3.92 -17.11
C GLU A 428 12.77 3.85 -17.73
N ARG A 429 13.76 4.41 -17.02
CA ARG A 429 15.14 4.57 -17.50
C ARG A 429 16.13 4.04 -16.45
N PRO A 430 16.18 2.71 -16.26
CA PRO A 430 16.90 2.15 -15.15
C PRO A 430 18.42 2.21 -15.32
N TYR A 431 19.06 2.94 -14.42
CA TYR A 431 20.45 2.69 -14.04
C TYR A 431 20.46 1.65 -12.94
N TYR A 432 21.51 0.86 -12.83
CA TYR A 432 21.65 -0.08 -11.72
C TYR A 432 23.08 -0.10 -11.16
N THR A 433 23.17 -0.51 -9.92
CA THR A 433 24.41 -0.85 -9.24
C THR A 433 24.17 -2.09 -8.37
N ILE A 434 25.24 -2.79 -8.04
CA ILE A 434 25.21 -3.96 -7.16
C ILE A 434 26.04 -3.67 -5.93
N ILE A 435 25.43 -3.79 -4.76
CA ILE A 435 26.09 -3.66 -3.46
C ILE A 435 25.88 -5.00 -2.74
N ASP A 436 26.93 -5.74 -2.45
CA ASP A 436 26.88 -7.12 -1.95
C ASP A 436 25.96 -7.99 -2.84
N ASP A 437 24.87 -8.51 -2.26
CA ASP A 437 23.85 -9.27 -2.96
C ASP A 437 22.58 -8.45 -3.24
N PHE A 438 22.66 -7.14 -3.29
CA PHE A 438 21.53 -6.24 -3.60
C PHE A 438 21.74 -5.55 -4.94
N VAL A 439 20.81 -5.76 -5.85
CA VAL A 439 20.76 -5.06 -7.14
C VAL A 439 19.82 -3.89 -7.03
N ILE A 440 20.33 -2.68 -7.21
CA ILE A 440 19.60 -1.43 -6.97
C ILE A 440 19.38 -0.74 -8.32
N PHE A 441 18.12 -0.45 -8.62
CA PHE A 441 17.72 0.24 -9.85
C PHE A 441 17.14 1.61 -9.52
N SER A 442 17.46 2.62 -10.33
CA SER A 442 16.87 3.95 -10.28
C SER A 442 16.88 4.61 -11.65
N ASN A 443 15.93 5.49 -11.91
CA ASN A 443 15.92 6.31 -13.13
C ASN A 443 17.05 7.36 -13.13
N HIS A 444 17.67 7.62 -11.99
CA HIS A 444 18.70 8.64 -11.82
C HIS A 444 19.99 8.05 -11.24
N PRO A 445 21.14 8.19 -11.93
CA PRO A 445 22.42 7.71 -11.42
C PRO A 445 22.84 8.42 -10.12
N GLN A 446 22.40 9.66 -9.90
CA GLN A 446 22.67 10.40 -8.67
C GLN A 446 22.03 9.74 -7.44
N THR A 447 20.83 9.14 -7.57
CA THR A 447 20.20 8.37 -6.51
C THR A 447 21.05 7.16 -6.13
N LEU A 448 21.59 6.44 -7.11
CA LEU A 448 22.48 5.30 -6.86
C LEU A 448 23.79 5.73 -6.18
N LYS A 449 24.40 6.84 -6.66
CA LYS A 449 25.57 7.43 -6.01
C LYS A 449 25.31 7.76 -4.56
N SER A 450 24.19 8.43 -4.27
CA SER A 450 23.76 8.79 -2.92
C SER A 450 23.55 7.58 -2.02
N ILE A 451 22.98 6.48 -2.55
CA ILE A 451 22.82 5.21 -1.81
C ILE A 451 24.19 4.58 -1.52
N ILE A 452 25.13 4.60 -2.49
CA ILE A 452 26.49 4.13 -2.27
C ILE A 452 27.19 4.94 -1.18
N ASP A 453 27.04 6.27 -1.18
CA ASP A 453 27.62 7.16 -0.17
C ASP A 453 27.10 6.84 1.24
N ASP A 454 25.78 6.67 1.38
CA ASP A 454 25.17 6.33 2.66
C ASP A 454 25.59 4.93 3.13
N TYR A 455 25.60 3.96 2.23
CA TYR A 455 26.04 2.60 2.56
C TYR A 455 27.50 2.54 3.01
N THR A 456 28.42 3.16 2.26
CA THR A 456 29.86 3.17 2.58
C THR A 456 30.17 3.92 3.86
N ALA A 457 29.35 4.91 4.20
CA ALA A 457 29.45 5.65 5.47
C ALA A 457 28.71 4.96 6.64
N GLY A 458 28.06 3.82 6.40
CA GLY A 458 27.32 3.11 7.43
C GLY A 458 26.00 3.75 7.86
N ARG A 459 25.46 4.66 7.06
CA ARG A 459 24.19 5.39 7.31
C ARG A 459 23.01 4.67 6.68
N THR A 460 22.69 3.49 7.16
CA THR A 460 21.57 2.67 6.67
C THR A 460 20.45 2.57 7.72
N LEU A 461 19.24 2.21 7.29
CA LEU A 461 18.08 2.02 8.19
C LEU A 461 18.39 1.00 9.27
N GLU A 462 19.01 -0.15 8.92
CA GLU A 462 19.36 -1.18 9.89
C GLU A 462 20.28 -0.68 11.02
N LYS A 463 21.14 0.30 10.73
CA LYS A 463 22.06 0.92 11.72
C LYS A 463 21.43 2.12 12.45
N HIS A 464 20.30 2.61 12.00
CA HIS A 464 19.60 3.74 12.59
C HIS A 464 18.81 3.28 13.83
N ASP A 465 19.12 3.81 15.02
CA ASP A 465 18.54 3.33 16.28
C ASP A 465 17.02 3.45 16.33
N ASN A 466 16.47 4.52 15.73
CA ASN A 466 15.04 4.76 15.67
C ASN A 466 14.33 3.66 14.89
N TYR A 467 14.81 3.37 13.67
CA TYR A 467 14.27 2.29 12.85
C TYR A 467 14.45 0.92 13.55
N ARG A 468 15.61 0.66 14.13
CA ARG A 468 15.87 -0.60 14.87
C ARG A 468 14.93 -0.82 16.04
N SER A 469 14.64 0.24 16.80
CA SER A 469 13.69 0.18 17.91
C SER A 469 12.27 -0.07 17.41
N PHE A 470 11.85 0.69 16.41
CA PHE A 470 10.50 0.60 15.83
C PHE A 470 10.26 -0.75 15.12
N SER A 471 11.23 -1.22 14.31
CA SER A 471 11.11 -2.45 13.53
C SER A 471 11.02 -3.73 14.37
N ARG A 472 11.45 -3.70 15.66
CA ARG A 472 11.27 -4.84 16.59
C ARG A 472 9.80 -5.19 16.86
N ASN A 473 8.87 -4.27 16.56
CA ASN A 473 7.43 -4.51 16.69
C ASN A 473 6.84 -5.34 15.54
N PHE A 474 7.68 -5.77 14.58
CA PHE A 474 7.27 -6.49 13.38
C PHE A 474 8.00 -7.82 13.25
N ASN A 475 7.42 -8.73 12.47
CA ASN A 475 8.05 -9.98 12.10
C ASN A 475 9.24 -9.72 11.16
N THR A 476 10.33 -10.44 11.33
CA THR A 476 11.52 -10.34 10.45
C THR A 476 11.31 -10.96 9.08
N ALA A 477 10.26 -11.75 8.91
CA ALA A 477 9.82 -12.30 7.63
C ALA A 477 8.35 -11.96 7.41
N SER A 478 8.01 -11.45 6.21
CA SER A 478 6.63 -11.09 5.84
C SER A 478 6.44 -11.15 4.33
N ASN A 479 5.21 -10.94 3.87
CA ASN A 479 4.88 -10.81 2.46
C ASN A 479 4.87 -9.34 2.02
N ILE A 480 4.34 -8.46 2.86
CA ILE A 480 4.39 -7.01 2.65
C ILE A 480 4.86 -6.36 3.93
N PHE A 481 5.80 -5.44 3.82
CA PHE A 481 6.20 -4.55 4.89
C PHE A 481 6.34 -3.13 4.33
N ILE A 482 5.67 -2.19 4.95
CA ILE A 482 5.73 -0.76 4.61
C ILE A 482 6.19 -0.02 5.86
N TYR A 483 7.23 0.77 5.72
CA TYR A 483 7.71 1.70 6.75
C TYR A 483 7.75 3.10 6.18
N ILE A 484 7.17 4.04 6.90
CA ILE A 484 7.14 5.46 6.57
C ILE A 484 7.75 6.23 7.74
N GLN A 485 8.80 6.99 7.45
CA GLN A 485 9.36 7.98 8.34
C GLN A 485 8.76 9.35 7.97
N THR A 486 7.69 9.74 8.63
CA THR A 486 6.86 10.88 8.20
C THR A 486 7.60 12.22 8.18
N PRO A 487 8.55 12.54 9.10
CA PRO A 487 9.31 13.77 9.02
C PRO A 487 10.13 13.89 7.73
N VAL A 488 10.64 12.74 7.24
CA VAL A 488 11.41 12.66 5.98
C VAL A 488 10.49 12.63 4.77
N TYR A 489 9.44 11.80 4.83
CA TYR A 489 8.52 11.57 3.72
C TYR A 489 7.63 12.78 3.42
N PHE A 490 7.36 13.63 4.40
CA PHE A 490 6.45 14.77 4.27
C PHE A 490 6.75 15.63 3.04
N ASN A 491 8.02 15.96 2.79
CA ASN A 491 8.41 16.78 1.64
C ASN A 491 8.14 16.08 0.28
N ASN A 492 8.12 14.76 0.26
CA ASN A 492 7.83 13.98 -0.95
C ASN A 492 6.35 14.09 -1.36
N LEU A 493 5.45 14.45 -0.41
CA LEU A 493 4.03 14.63 -0.70
C LEU A 493 3.76 15.74 -1.71
N ARG A 494 4.68 16.72 -1.82
CA ARG A 494 4.54 17.83 -2.76
C ARG A 494 4.34 17.39 -4.20
N GLY A 495 4.97 16.29 -4.62
CA GLY A 495 4.84 15.74 -5.97
C GLY A 495 3.52 15.00 -6.25
N TYR A 496 2.67 14.81 -5.23
CA TYR A 496 1.41 14.04 -5.34
C TYR A 496 0.16 14.88 -5.13
N VAL A 497 0.30 16.15 -4.73
CA VAL A 497 -0.83 17.03 -4.39
C VAL A 497 -0.74 18.34 -5.15
N ASN A 498 -1.90 19.00 -5.36
CA ASN A 498 -1.94 20.34 -5.95
C ASN A 498 -1.42 21.43 -4.98
N ALA A 499 -1.24 22.65 -5.47
CA ALA A 499 -0.64 23.75 -4.71
C ALA A 499 -1.48 24.16 -3.47
N GLU A 500 -2.80 24.10 -3.56
CA GLU A 500 -3.72 24.43 -2.47
C GLU A 500 -3.62 23.40 -1.35
N THR A 501 -3.77 22.12 -1.69
CA THR A 501 -3.59 21.00 -0.75
C THR A 501 -2.19 21.01 -0.11
N TRP A 502 -1.14 21.33 -0.89
CA TRP A 502 0.21 21.47 -0.34
C TRP A 502 0.32 22.56 0.72
N LYS A 503 -0.30 23.72 0.48
CA LYS A 503 -0.34 24.81 1.46
C LYS A 503 -1.02 24.39 2.76
N ASP A 504 -2.14 23.68 2.66
CA ASP A 504 -2.88 23.17 3.82
C ASP A 504 -2.05 22.12 4.58
N LEU A 505 -1.39 21.21 3.87
CA LEU A 505 -0.48 20.23 4.47
C LEU A 505 0.67 20.93 5.20
N GLN A 506 1.28 21.99 4.61
CA GLN A 506 2.34 22.74 5.26
C GLN A 506 1.87 23.44 6.55
N THR A 507 0.68 24.02 6.53
CA THR A 507 0.07 24.65 7.72
C THR A 507 -0.16 23.64 8.83
N ASN A 508 -0.52 22.41 8.49
CA ASN A 508 -0.81 21.33 9.41
C ASN A 508 0.35 20.33 9.57
N ARG A 509 1.56 20.66 9.11
CA ARG A 509 2.72 19.75 9.06
C ARG A 509 2.96 19.00 10.34
N LYS A 510 2.88 19.66 11.51
CA LYS A 510 3.15 19.04 12.80
C LYS A 510 2.21 17.86 13.10
N TYR A 511 0.95 17.93 12.67
CA TYR A 511 -0.04 16.86 12.89
C TYR A 511 0.24 15.60 12.05
N PHE A 512 1.07 15.69 11.02
CA PHE A 512 1.58 14.56 10.28
C PHE A 512 2.92 14.07 10.85
N THR A 513 3.87 14.99 11.06
CA THR A 513 5.26 14.63 11.39
C THR A 513 5.45 14.14 12.82
N ASN A 514 4.55 14.49 13.77
CA ASN A 514 4.60 13.98 15.14
C ASN A 514 4.19 12.49 15.22
N PHE A 515 3.44 11.97 14.27
CA PHE A 515 3.29 10.53 14.05
C PHE A 515 4.48 10.04 13.22
N SER A 516 5.65 10.00 13.85
CA SER A 516 6.97 10.02 13.21
C SER A 516 7.31 8.77 12.43
N ASP A 517 6.85 7.62 12.91
CA ASP A 517 7.12 6.33 12.30
C ASP A 517 5.81 5.57 12.13
N MET A 518 5.52 5.12 10.92
CA MET A 518 4.37 4.29 10.61
C MET A 518 4.86 2.99 9.97
N GLY A 519 4.31 1.88 10.41
CA GLY A 519 4.66 0.57 9.87
C GLY A 519 3.41 -0.26 9.62
N PHE A 520 3.34 -0.88 8.45
CA PHE A 520 2.29 -1.81 8.08
C PHE A 520 2.91 -3.13 7.61
N GLN A 521 2.37 -4.25 8.07
CA GLN A 521 2.88 -5.57 7.72
C GLN A 521 1.74 -6.55 7.46
N LEU A 522 1.88 -7.31 6.36
CA LEU A 522 1.09 -8.51 6.09
C LEU A 522 2.00 -9.73 6.05
N THR A 523 1.66 -10.74 6.84
CA THR A 523 2.42 -11.99 6.92
C THR A 523 1.48 -13.16 6.70
N SER A 524 1.70 -13.97 5.67
CA SER A 524 0.86 -15.12 5.37
C SER A 524 0.82 -16.12 6.52
N ASN A 525 -0.40 -16.55 6.87
CA ASN A 525 -0.70 -17.51 7.91
C ASN A 525 -1.90 -18.37 7.47
N GLY A 526 -1.64 -19.47 6.79
CA GLY A 526 -2.70 -20.30 6.19
C GLY A 526 -3.51 -19.51 5.15
N ASN A 527 -4.82 -19.46 5.35
CA ASN A 527 -5.75 -18.77 4.44
C ASN A 527 -5.90 -17.26 4.75
N THR A 528 -5.22 -16.74 5.76
CA THR A 528 -5.25 -15.33 6.16
C THR A 528 -3.87 -14.71 6.14
N PHE A 529 -3.81 -13.39 6.28
CA PHE A 529 -2.60 -12.66 6.61
C PHE A 529 -2.69 -12.15 8.04
N GLU A 530 -1.68 -12.45 8.87
CA GLU A 530 -1.45 -11.69 10.08
C GLU A 530 -1.16 -10.23 9.69
N THR A 531 -1.92 -9.31 10.25
CA THR A 531 -1.88 -7.88 9.90
C THR A 531 -1.43 -7.08 11.08
N ARG A 532 -0.41 -6.22 10.89
CA ARG A 532 0.09 -5.29 11.90
C ARG A 532 0.16 -3.88 11.34
N LEU A 533 -0.40 -2.93 12.06
CA LEU A 533 -0.22 -1.50 11.82
C LEU A 533 0.27 -0.86 13.12
N LYS A 534 1.40 -0.20 13.06
CA LYS A 534 2.02 0.50 14.19
C LYS A 534 2.27 1.95 13.83
N VAL A 535 1.96 2.85 14.75
CA VAL A 535 2.19 4.29 14.57
C VAL A 535 2.82 4.84 15.85
N GLN A 536 4.03 5.39 15.74
CA GLN A 536 4.73 6.01 16.86
C GLN A 536 4.44 7.50 16.91
N PHE A 537 3.84 7.98 17.97
CA PHE A 537 3.74 9.40 18.25
C PHE A 537 4.98 9.89 19.03
N ARG A 538 5.48 11.08 18.68
CA ARG A 538 6.54 11.79 19.38
C ARG A 538 6.09 13.23 19.64
N ASP A 539 6.38 13.74 20.83
CA ASP A 539 6.19 15.14 21.15
C ASP A 539 7.15 16.04 20.35
N GLU A 540 7.03 17.35 20.49
CA GLU A 540 7.84 18.32 19.75
C GLU A 540 9.34 18.21 20.08
N ASP A 541 9.71 17.92 21.34
CA ASP A 541 11.11 17.81 21.77
C ASP A 541 11.77 16.55 21.20
N ALA A 542 11.10 15.40 21.29
CA ALA A 542 11.56 14.14 20.71
C ALA A 542 11.64 14.21 19.17
N LEU A 543 10.68 14.90 18.53
CA LEU A 543 10.69 15.11 17.09
C LEU A 543 11.84 16.04 16.65
N LYS A 544 12.12 17.10 17.43
CA LYS A 544 13.26 18.00 17.17
C LYS A 544 14.58 17.24 17.24
N ALA A 545 14.79 16.42 18.27
CA ALA A 545 15.98 15.60 18.39
C ALA A 545 16.15 14.62 17.20
N LEU A 546 15.05 14.02 16.72
CA LEU A 546 15.05 13.17 15.52
C LEU A 546 15.43 13.97 14.27
N ASN A 547 14.85 15.16 14.07
CA ASN A 547 15.16 16.00 12.92
C ASN A 547 16.62 16.50 12.93
N GLU A 548 17.18 16.82 14.08
CA GLU A 548 18.59 17.20 14.23
C GLU A 548 19.52 16.04 13.86
N LEU A 549 19.18 14.81 14.28
CA LEU A 549 19.92 13.61 13.90
C LEU A 549 19.89 13.37 12.39
N LEU A 550 18.73 13.52 11.76
CA LEU A 550 18.56 13.37 10.30
C LEU A 550 19.29 14.48 9.52
N ALA A 551 19.28 15.72 10.02
CA ALA A 551 19.96 16.85 9.40
C ALA A 551 21.50 16.80 9.53
N SER A 552 22.02 16.10 10.54
CA SER A 552 23.46 15.91 10.73
C SER A 552 24.11 14.98 9.70
N ALA A 553 23.31 14.25 8.92
CA ALA A 553 23.80 13.43 7.82
C ALA A 553 24.38 14.35 6.72
N PRO A 554 25.67 14.20 6.34
CA PRO A 554 26.28 15.03 5.32
C PRO A 554 25.50 14.90 4.00
N THR A 555 25.28 16.04 3.34
CA THR A 555 24.75 16.07 1.98
C THR A 555 25.69 15.28 1.06
N PRO A 556 25.19 14.36 0.25
CA PRO A 556 26.05 13.63 -0.69
C PRO A 556 26.77 14.59 -1.63
N ASP A 557 28.04 14.34 -1.91
CA ASP A 557 28.78 15.08 -2.95
C ASP A 557 28.04 14.99 -4.27
N LEU A 558 27.68 16.13 -4.82
CA LEU A 558 27.00 16.21 -6.09
C LEU A 558 27.98 15.95 -7.24
N PHE A 559 27.55 15.26 -8.28
CA PHE A 559 28.28 15.31 -9.55
C PHE A 559 28.37 16.79 -10.01
N PRO A 560 29.52 17.23 -10.54
CA PRO A 560 29.57 18.48 -11.28
C PRO A 560 28.43 18.51 -12.31
N LEU A 561 27.75 19.64 -12.43
CA LEU A 561 26.57 19.78 -13.30
C LEU A 561 26.81 19.28 -14.71
N ASP A 562 28.02 19.57 -15.26
CA ASP A 562 28.43 19.13 -16.59
C ASP A 562 28.56 17.59 -16.68
N SER A 563 29.09 16.94 -15.64
CA SER A 563 29.16 15.47 -15.57
C SER A 563 27.77 14.84 -15.44
N LEU A 564 26.87 15.48 -14.69
CA LEU A 564 25.48 15.06 -14.52
C LEU A 564 24.72 15.23 -15.85
N LEU A 565 24.90 16.35 -16.55
CA LEU A 565 24.31 16.59 -17.86
C LEU A 565 24.83 15.60 -18.91
N ALA A 566 26.13 15.26 -18.87
CA ALA A 566 26.72 14.24 -19.75
C ALA A 566 26.20 12.83 -19.46
N LEU A 567 25.85 12.51 -18.18
CA LEU A 567 25.30 11.23 -17.76
C LEU A 567 23.78 11.13 -17.99
N THR A 568 23.06 12.27 -17.92
CA THR A 568 21.62 12.33 -18.11
C THR A 568 21.18 12.65 -19.55
N ARG A 569 22.09 13.15 -20.41
CA ARG A 569 21.91 13.20 -21.87
C ARG A 569 22.08 11.79 -22.44
N VAL A 570 21.18 10.92 -22.11
CA VAL A 570 20.82 9.82 -23.00
C VAL A 570 19.78 10.46 -23.90
N ASP A 571 20.12 10.66 -25.17
CA ASP A 571 19.17 11.17 -26.14
C ASP A 571 17.94 10.25 -26.10
N ALA A 572 16.75 10.83 -26.12
CA ALA A 572 15.51 10.05 -26.06
C ALA A 572 15.44 8.96 -27.13
N GLU A 573 16.20 9.16 -28.21
CA GLU A 573 16.41 8.24 -29.35
C GLU A 573 17.27 7.00 -29.01
N GLU A 574 18.04 7.00 -27.91
CA GLU A 574 18.87 5.84 -27.50
C GLU A 574 18.12 4.85 -26.58
N ILE A 575 16.83 5.06 -26.27
CA ILE A 575 16.06 4.21 -25.38
C ILE A 575 15.14 3.34 -26.20
N PHE A 576 15.45 2.06 -26.24
CA PHE A 576 14.55 1.05 -26.79
C PHE A 576 13.37 0.82 -25.83
N SER A 577 12.14 0.90 -26.34
CA SER A 577 10.93 0.58 -25.59
C SER A 577 10.43 -0.82 -25.98
N ILE A 578 10.03 -1.59 -25.00
CA ILE A 578 9.34 -2.87 -25.23
C ILE A 578 8.02 -2.67 -25.98
N ASP A 579 7.35 -1.53 -25.72
CA ASP A 579 6.10 -1.19 -26.40
C ASP A 579 6.31 -0.93 -27.91
N ASP A 580 7.55 -0.73 -28.36
CA ASP A 580 7.91 -0.50 -29.77
C ASP A 580 8.18 -1.81 -30.52
N ILE A 581 8.16 -2.98 -29.85
CA ILE A 581 8.30 -4.29 -30.51
C ILE A 581 6.96 -4.65 -31.16
N SER A 582 6.92 -4.58 -32.48
CA SER A 582 5.75 -5.06 -33.24
C SER A 582 5.89 -6.54 -33.61
N PRO A 583 4.79 -7.28 -33.82
CA PRO A 583 4.82 -8.63 -34.38
C PRO A 583 5.53 -8.70 -35.79
N GLU A 584 5.53 -7.57 -36.49
CA GLU A 584 6.22 -7.42 -37.78
C GLU A 584 7.74 -7.41 -37.61
N ASP A 585 8.26 -6.87 -36.49
CA ASP A 585 9.71 -6.83 -36.19
C ASP A 585 10.30 -8.22 -35.97
N LEU A 586 9.50 -9.18 -35.51
CA LEU A 586 9.91 -10.57 -35.31
C LEU A 586 10.14 -11.34 -36.63
N ASN A 587 9.43 -10.95 -37.67
CA ASN A 587 9.50 -11.55 -39.00
C ASN A 587 10.22 -10.65 -40.01
N ALA A 588 10.67 -9.48 -39.59
CA ALA A 588 11.32 -8.53 -40.47
C ALA A 588 12.61 -9.11 -41.04
N LYS A 589 12.74 -9.05 -42.36
CA LYS A 589 14.00 -9.35 -43.07
C LYS A 589 15.00 -8.20 -43.00
N LYS A 590 14.55 -7.05 -42.48
CA LYS A 590 15.33 -5.81 -42.43
C LYS A 590 14.82 -4.97 -41.24
N TYR A 591 15.73 -4.43 -40.43
CA TYR A 591 15.45 -3.43 -39.43
C TYR A 591 15.82 -2.05 -39.96
N GLU A 592 14.93 -1.08 -39.78
CA GLU A 592 15.11 0.32 -40.14
C GLU A 592 14.81 1.23 -38.98
N GLU A 593 15.61 2.25 -38.75
CA GLU A 593 15.41 3.30 -37.77
C GLU A 593 15.43 4.66 -38.47
N LYS A 594 14.56 5.57 -38.07
CA LYS A 594 14.44 6.91 -38.64
C LYS A 594 14.84 7.99 -37.66
N HIS A 595 15.38 9.10 -38.18
CA HIS A 595 15.56 10.34 -37.46
C HIS A 595 14.22 11.02 -37.14
N PRO A 596 14.15 11.98 -36.17
CA PRO A 596 12.94 12.72 -35.84
C PRO A 596 12.32 13.48 -37.03
N ASN A 597 13.13 13.82 -38.00
CA ASN A 597 12.70 14.47 -39.23
C ASN A 597 12.09 13.49 -40.27
N GLY A 598 12.05 12.17 -39.94
CA GLY A 598 11.50 11.12 -40.80
C GLY A 598 12.50 10.47 -41.77
N GLU A 599 13.70 10.99 -41.91
CA GLU A 599 14.77 10.42 -42.75
C GLU A 599 15.34 9.14 -42.11
N LEU A 600 15.85 8.24 -42.96
CA LEU A 600 16.42 6.98 -42.54
C LEU A 600 17.75 7.20 -41.78
N LYS A 601 17.81 6.74 -40.52
CA LYS A 601 18.98 6.82 -39.65
C LYS A 601 19.89 5.60 -39.81
N LEU A 602 19.29 4.40 -39.79
CA LEU A 602 20.05 3.18 -40.06
C LEU A 602 19.16 2.08 -40.66
N GLU A 603 19.84 1.19 -41.35
CA GLU A 603 19.25 -0.05 -41.86
C GLU A 603 20.19 -1.23 -41.65
N VAL A 604 19.65 -2.38 -41.29
CA VAL A 604 20.39 -3.63 -41.18
C VAL A 604 19.54 -4.83 -41.61
N GLY A 605 20.12 -5.74 -42.33
CA GLY A 605 19.48 -7.01 -42.69
C GLY A 605 19.32 -7.89 -41.47
N LEU A 606 18.16 -8.57 -41.35
CA LEU A 606 17.85 -9.54 -40.29
C LEU A 606 17.60 -10.92 -40.92
N ARG A 607 18.00 -11.96 -40.17
CA ARG A 607 17.66 -13.36 -40.46
C ARG A 607 17.51 -14.10 -39.14
N ASP A 608 16.33 -14.70 -38.93
CA ASP A 608 16.00 -15.40 -37.70
C ASP A 608 16.21 -14.51 -36.44
N GLY A 609 15.84 -13.21 -36.56
CA GLY A 609 16.00 -12.21 -35.50
C GLY A 609 17.46 -11.75 -35.28
N LEU A 610 18.46 -12.28 -36.00
CA LEU A 610 19.86 -11.90 -35.90
C LEU A 610 20.25 -10.92 -37.01
N LYS A 611 21.14 -9.95 -36.72
CA LYS A 611 21.71 -9.07 -37.72
C LYS A 611 22.53 -9.92 -38.70
N GLN A 612 22.07 -9.91 -39.93
CA GLN A 612 22.67 -10.71 -41.01
C GLN A 612 22.63 -9.93 -42.32
N GLY A 613 23.78 -9.67 -42.93
CA GLY A 613 23.81 -8.96 -44.18
C GLY A 613 24.27 -7.50 -44.07
N PRO A 614 23.90 -6.63 -45.02
CA PRO A 614 24.41 -5.25 -45.10
C PRO A 614 23.90 -4.40 -43.93
N TYR A 615 24.74 -3.49 -43.46
CA TYR A 615 24.47 -2.42 -42.49
C TYR A 615 24.81 -1.07 -43.12
N ARG A 616 23.92 -0.09 -42.93
CA ARG A 616 24.13 1.30 -43.31
C ARG A 616 23.59 2.24 -42.25
N GLU A 617 24.28 3.35 -42.00
CA GLU A 617 23.91 4.39 -41.07
C GLU A 617 24.05 5.75 -41.72
N TYR A 618 23.10 6.65 -41.49
CA TYR A 618 22.98 7.94 -42.18
C TYR A 618 22.83 9.06 -41.13
N ASP A 619 23.20 10.28 -41.51
CA ASP A 619 22.94 11.50 -40.72
C ASP A 619 21.51 12.02 -40.98
N GLU A 620 21.11 13.09 -40.28
CA GLU A 620 19.80 13.72 -40.43
C GLU A 620 19.53 14.34 -41.80
N ALA A 621 20.58 14.58 -42.60
CA ALA A 621 20.51 15.05 -43.97
C ALA A 621 20.46 13.91 -45.00
N GLY A 622 20.48 12.64 -44.55
CA GLY A 622 20.46 11.45 -45.39
C GLY A 622 21.85 11.05 -45.96
N ASN A 623 22.94 11.65 -45.49
CA ASN A 623 24.28 11.29 -45.94
C ASN A 623 24.77 10.01 -45.24
N LEU A 624 25.36 9.10 -45.99
CA LEU A 624 25.88 7.84 -45.46
C LEU A 624 27.10 8.08 -44.54
N LEU A 625 26.99 7.67 -43.27
CA LEU A 625 28.04 7.76 -42.25
C LEU A 625 28.85 6.46 -42.12
N VAL A 626 28.15 5.31 -42.14
CA VAL A 626 28.77 4.01 -41.91
C VAL A 626 28.20 2.98 -42.88
N LYS A 627 29.06 2.12 -43.45
CA LYS A 627 28.66 0.97 -44.25
C LYS A 627 29.48 -0.25 -43.86
N GLY A 628 28.79 -1.36 -43.60
CA GLY A 628 29.42 -2.62 -43.22
C GLY A 628 28.54 -3.82 -43.46
N ARG A 629 28.87 -4.94 -42.84
CA ARG A 629 28.09 -6.17 -42.88
C ARG A 629 28.11 -6.86 -41.54
N PHE A 630 26.97 -7.43 -41.15
CA PHE A 630 26.85 -8.34 -40.02
C PHE A 630 26.72 -9.79 -40.47
N LYS A 631 27.25 -10.69 -39.64
CA LYS A 631 27.06 -12.13 -39.70
C LYS A 631 26.78 -12.65 -38.31
N ASN A 632 25.59 -13.19 -38.08
CA ASN A 632 25.12 -13.66 -36.76
C ASN A 632 25.41 -12.62 -35.65
N ASP A 633 24.89 -11.40 -35.79
CA ASP A 633 25.03 -10.25 -34.89
C ASP A 633 26.47 -9.71 -34.71
N GLN A 634 27.48 -10.29 -35.41
CA GLN A 634 28.86 -9.85 -35.28
C GLN A 634 29.29 -9.08 -36.54
N ARG A 635 30.08 -8.02 -36.36
CA ARG A 635 30.68 -7.32 -37.50
C ARG A 635 31.55 -8.29 -38.28
N ASP A 636 31.34 -8.33 -39.59
CA ASP A 636 32.10 -9.19 -40.50
C ASP A 636 32.51 -8.43 -41.77
N GLY A 637 33.68 -8.70 -42.31
CA GLY A 637 34.16 -8.05 -43.50
C GLY A 637 34.65 -6.62 -43.29
N ILE A 638 34.55 -5.81 -44.34
CA ILE A 638 35.08 -4.43 -44.36
C ILE A 638 34.00 -3.45 -43.94
N TRP A 639 34.31 -2.60 -42.91
CA TRP A 639 33.53 -1.49 -42.44
C TRP A 639 34.16 -0.19 -42.88
N ARG A 640 33.36 0.72 -43.49
CA ARG A 640 33.79 2.02 -44.00
C ARG A 640 33.04 3.11 -43.27
N PHE A 641 33.75 4.19 -42.92
CA PHE A 641 33.24 5.34 -42.22
C PHE A 641 33.41 6.57 -43.11
N TYR A 642 32.43 7.45 -43.14
CA TYR A 642 32.37 8.60 -44.02
C TYR A 642 32.14 9.87 -43.22
N ASP A 643 32.64 11.01 -43.69
CA ASP A 643 32.30 12.34 -43.21
C ASP A 643 30.96 12.85 -43.83
N ALA A 644 30.46 14.00 -43.35
CA ALA A 644 29.25 14.65 -43.86
C ALA A 644 29.33 15.02 -45.38
N ASN A 645 30.54 15.03 -45.98
CA ASN A 645 30.75 15.28 -47.43
C ASN A 645 30.86 13.98 -48.24
N GLY A 646 30.61 12.81 -47.62
CA GLY A 646 30.68 11.50 -48.26
C GLY A 646 32.10 10.98 -48.51
N ARG A 647 33.14 11.59 -47.93
CA ARG A 647 34.53 11.11 -48.05
C ARG A 647 34.80 10.03 -47.03
N GLU A 648 35.43 8.91 -47.44
CA GLU A 648 35.83 7.81 -46.56
C GLU A 648 36.91 8.29 -45.58
N THR A 649 36.60 8.31 -44.29
CA THR A 649 37.49 8.76 -43.20
C THR A 649 38.24 7.60 -42.57
N ALA A 650 37.64 6.39 -42.57
CA ALA A 650 38.26 5.19 -42.02
C ALA A 650 37.78 3.92 -42.72
N ARG A 651 38.65 2.90 -42.75
CA ARG A 651 38.31 1.56 -43.22
C ARG A 651 38.87 0.54 -42.23
N LYS A 652 37.98 -0.30 -41.69
CA LYS A 652 38.35 -1.33 -40.72
C LYS A 652 37.84 -2.68 -41.19
N ARG A 653 38.60 -3.73 -40.87
CA ARG A 653 38.24 -5.11 -41.23
C ARG A 653 37.89 -5.88 -39.96
N TYR A 654 36.79 -6.60 -39.99
CA TYR A 654 36.32 -7.39 -38.85
C TYR A 654 36.14 -8.85 -39.26
N ARG A 655 36.40 -9.78 -38.30
CA ARG A 655 36.05 -11.19 -38.39
C ARG A 655 35.48 -11.63 -37.01
N ASP A 656 34.29 -12.20 -37.02
CA ASP A 656 33.59 -12.66 -35.81
C ASP A 656 33.58 -11.58 -34.71
N GLY A 657 33.29 -10.33 -35.11
CA GLY A 657 33.19 -9.17 -34.22
C GLY A 657 34.51 -8.51 -33.81
N LYS A 658 35.66 -9.11 -34.09
CA LYS A 658 36.99 -8.59 -33.75
C LYS A 658 37.58 -7.80 -34.91
N GLU A 659 38.17 -6.64 -34.62
CA GLU A 659 38.94 -5.84 -35.59
C GLU A 659 40.27 -6.56 -35.91
N LEU A 660 40.60 -6.66 -37.18
CA LEU A 660 41.80 -7.33 -37.68
C LEU A 660 42.91 -6.33 -38.01
#